data_2475a49a6baba3edeaf585d4c443ecc6
#
_entry.id   2475a49a6baba3edeaf585d4c443ecc6
#
_cell.length_a   1.000
_cell.length_b   1.000
_cell.length_c   1.000
_cell.angle_alpha   90.00
_cell.angle_beta   90.00
_cell.angle_gamma   90.00
#
_symmetry.space_group_name_H-M   'P 1'
#
loop_
_entity.id
_entity.type
_entity.pdbx_description
1 polymer ?
#
loop_
_entity_poly.entity_id
_entity_poly.type
_entity_poly.pdbx_seq_one_letter_code
_entity_poly.pdbx_strand_id
1 'polypeptide(L)'
;MKKDIKHIFWMLLCLLTIVACSDENHEMLITGPEIPELDHEPSIEELVEGINNYPTKFKGDKQGKIWYKAAAGDDLYGYEGDVYVHIGINDWMYVPTEWGVNEDKYKAEKVADNIWCFTLAPTVREWFGAENAANIQNVCILFRNDEALTDEKKTSDFFITVTGDKTFTPAPVEIAACPVEEAGIHPSADGTSVTFALYDLDTDNNYKDYACLIGDFNDWELSTEYQMKRDNDKHFWWYTVTGIDPAKEYGFQYYMGSEKDGNVRIGDPYCEKVLDGSNDKYLVEQGVYPASAIQYPNGKTTGIVSVFQTKPASYNWQVSDFKIDNPDNMVIYELLFRDFTQTGSELATGTIKEATKHLDYIKSLGVNAIELMPIQEFDGNNSWGYNPCYYFAMDKAYGTKEEYKQFIDECHKQGIAVLLDVVYNHATGSHPFAKLYWNSKESKTAKNNPWFNVDAPHPFSVFHDFNHESPLVREFVKRNLKFLLEEYKFDGFRFDLTKGFTQNKSNESTASNKDDSRIVILKDYYKTVNTTNPNAVMILEHFCNLDEESELAKAGMKLWHNMNESYCQSGMGESSNSDFSYMRNSGMPAEGWVNFMESHDEERVAYKQTAFGNLQNASLDIRMKQLGTNAAFFLTVPGPKMIWQFGELGYDYSIMYKYDGTMGTEKNTDAKPVKWDYLTDQYRKGLYDTYSTLLKLRNDNPDLFSDNAFKDWKVSVSDWDKGRYLRLESTTKKLVVVGNFKNEQINTGVYFGNTGDWYELNGETLNVTNSSEQPVVIPANSFKLYTNFPVNN
;
A
#
# COMPACT_ATOMS: atom_id res chain seq x y z
N MET A 1 36.25 9.99 -21.67
CA MET A 1 36.55 9.80 -20.26
C MET A 1 36.29 11.09 -19.49
N LYS A 2 35.10 11.71 -19.63
CA LYS A 2 34.59 12.88 -18.90
C LYS A 2 33.04 13.04 -19.09
N LYS A 3 32.32 12.02 -19.57
CA LYS A 3 30.87 12.02 -19.77
C LYS A 3 30.10 11.09 -18.80
N ASP A 4 30.78 10.19 -18.11
CA ASP A 4 30.14 9.16 -17.28
C ASP A 4 29.88 9.58 -15.83
N ILE A 5 30.29 10.79 -15.43
CA ILE A 5 30.16 11.27 -14.05
C ILE A 5 28.81 11.97 -13.78
N LYS A 6 28.11 12.43 -14.83
CA LYS A 6 26.82 13.12 -14.64
C LYS A 6 25.62 12.19 -14.50
N HIS A 7 25.66 10.98 -15.03
CA HIS A 7 24.56 10.02 -14.88
C HIS A 7 24.57 9.32 -13.50
N ILE A 8 25.74 9.14 -12.91
CA ILE A 8 25.90 8.60 -11.55
C ILE A 8 25.39 9.60 -10.50
N PHE A 9 25.44 10.91 -10.76
CA PHE A 9 25.01 11.92 -9.79
C PHE A 9 23.49 12.08 -9.72
N TRP A 10 22.75 11.69 -10.75
CA TRP A 10 21.28 11.71 -10.74
C TRP A 10 20.67 10.43 -10.16
N MET A 11 21.32 9.28 -10.29
CA MET A 11 20.93 8.06 -9.55
C MET A 11 21.26 8.15 -8.07
N LEU A 12 22.34 8.84 -7.69
CA LEU A 12 22.68 9.03 -6.26
C LEU A 12 21.77 10.04 -5.53
N LEU A 13 21.07 10.93 -6.25
CA LEU A 13 20.15 11.89 -5.61
C LEU A 13 18.77 11.30 -5.37
N CYS A 14 18.42 10.18 -6.00
CA CYS A 14 17.17 9.44 -5.74
C CYS A 14 17.27 8.45 -4.55
N LEU A 15 18.46 8.24 -3.99
CA LEU A 15 18.72 7.19 -3.00
C LEU A 15 19.08 7.74 -1.62
N LEU A 16 19.02 9.06 -1.40
CA LEU A 16 19.38 9.66 -0.10
C LEU A 16 18.24 10.34 0.65
N THR A 17 16.99 10.16 0.21
CA THR A 17 15.82 10.72 0.92
C THR A 17 14.65 9.74 0.97
N ILE A 18 14.89 8.47 1.31
CA ILE A 18 13.88 7.66 2.00
C ILE A 18 14.16 7.84 3.50
N VAL A 19 14.02 9.06 3.96
CA VAL A 19 13.71 9.34 5.35
C VAL A 19 12.26 9.76 5.36
N ALA A 20 11.43 8.76 5.62
CA ALA A 20 10.18 8.84 6.33
C ALA A 20 9.57 10.25 6.48
N CYS A 21 8.53 10.54 5.73
CA CYS A 21 7.35 11.11 6.34
C CYS A 21 6.39 9.96 6.66
N SER A 22 6.72 9.17 7.66
CA SER A 22 5.71 8.67 8.54
C SER A 22 5.59 9.75 9.63
N ASP A 23 4.46 10.42 9.70
CA ASP A 23 3.98 11.02 10.93
C ASP A 23 3.60 9.89 11.91
N GLU A 24 4.46 8.93 12.04
CA GLU A 24 4.48 7.98 13.11
C GLU A 24 5.50 8.47 14.12
N ASN A 25 5.03 9.35 14.99
CA ASN A 25 5.62 9.51 16.31
C ASN A 25 5.41 8.24 17.14
N HIS A 26 5.94 7.10 16.70
CA HIS A 26 6.41 6.10 17.63
C HIS A 26 7.77 6.55 18.11
N GLU A 27 7.75 7.63 18.88
CA GLU A 27 8.91 8.03 19.61
C GLU A 27 9.34 6.89 20.53
N MET A 28 10.61 6.55 20.38
CA MET A 28 11.35 5.82 21.38
C MET A 28 10.87 6.21 22.78
N LEU A 29 10.55 5.21 23.60
CA LEU A 29 10.77 5.34 25.05
C LEU A 29 12.24 5.76 25.19
N ILE A 30 12.50 7.07 25.15
CA ILE A 30 13.71 7.61 25.70
C ILE A 30 13.57 7.29 27.19
N THR A 31 14.15 6.16 27.59
CA THR A 31 14.53 6.01 29.00
C THR A 31 15.55 7.11 29.19
N GLY A 32 15.08 8.29 29.57
CA GLY A 32 15.89 9.29 30.20
C GLY A 32 16.68 8.62 31.33
N PRO A 33 17.73 9.21 31.85
CA PRO A 33 18.45 8.67 33.00
C PRO A 33 17.42 8.21 34.02
N GLU A 34 17.56 6.94 34.54
CA GLU A 34 16.63 6.40 35.52
C GLU A 34 16.40 7.47 36.59
N ILE A 35 15.18 8.03 36.63
CA ILE A 35 14.82 9.01 37.67
C ILE A 35 14.85 8.21 38.97
N PRO A 36 15.64 8.60 39.95
CA PRO A 36 15.69 7.90 41.22
C PRO A 36 14.28 7.77 41.81
N GLU A 37 13.90 6.61 42.34
CA GLU A 37 12.61 6.46 43.03
C GLU A 37 12.61 7.45 44.22
N LEU A 38 11.72 8.47 44.08
CA LEU A 38 11.48 9.40 45.17
C LEU A 38 10.51 8.76 46.16
N ASP A 39 10.89 8.74 47.42
CA ASP A 39 10.05 8.24 48.54
C ASP A 39 9.07 9.31 49.08
N HIS A 40 9.12 10.53 48.56
CA HIS A 40 8.24 11.66 48.87
C HIS A 40 7.97 12.54 47.66
N GLU A 41 6.94 13.37 47.76
CA GLU A 41 6.60 14.37 46.73
C GLU A 41 7.71 15.42 46.66
N PRO A 42 8.34 15.68 45.46
CA PRO A 42 9.49 16.57 45.35
C PRO A 42 9.11 18.02 45.65
N SER A 43 9.95 18.73 46.39
CA SER A 43 9.91 20.18 46.47
C SER A 43 10.38 20.83 45.16
N ILE A 44 10.05 22.11 44.92
CA ILE A 44 10.45 22.82 43.69
C ILE A 44 11.99 22.82 43.49
N GLU A 45 12.75 22.81 44.56
CA GLU A 45 14.21 22.82 44.54
C GLU A 45 14.81 21.47 44.11
N GLU A 46 14.08 20.37 44.33
CA GLU A 46 14.48 19.01 43.94
C GLU A 46 14.11 18.66 42.49
N LEU A 47 13.26 19.46 41.83
CA LEU A 47 12.89 19.22 40.44
C LEU A 47 14.09 19.42 39.50
N VAL A 48 14.31 18.45 38.62
CA VAL A 48 15.28 18.55 37.53
C VAL A 48 14.64 19.14 36.27
N GLU A 49 15.45 19.67 35.35
CA GLU A 49 14.94 20.14 34.03
C GLU A 49 14.26 19.01 33.24
N GLY A 50 13.18 19.34 32.58
CA GLY A 50 12.30 18.40 31.91
C GLY A 50 11.12 17.93 32.79
N ILE A 51 10.62 16.73 32.55
CA ILE A 51 9.47 16.14 33.26
C ILE A 51 9.94 15.49 34.58
N ASN A 52 9.18 15.78 35.62
CA ASN A 52 9.26 15.14 36.92
C ASN A 52 7.87 14.63 37.30
N ASN A 53 7.75 13.50 37.93
CA ASN A 53 6.43 12.98 38.33
C ASN A 53 6.50 12.26 39.67
N TYR A 54 5.40 12.29 40.41
CA TYR A 54 5.26 11.58 41.69
C TYR A 54 3.86 10.91 41.77
N PRO A 55 3.83 9.65 42.19
CA PRO A 55 4.99 8.74 42.36
C PRO A 55 5.73 8.48 41.06
N THR A 56 6.95 7.99 41.10
CA THR A 56 7.79 7.72 39.92
C THR A 56 7.12 6.79 38.92
N LYS A 57 6.40 5.79 39.42
CA LYS A 57 5.46 4.98 38.61
C LYS A 57 4.07 5.23 39.15
N PHE A 58 3.18 5.65 38.28
CA PHE A 58 1.79 5.88 38.70
C PHE A 58 1.07 4.57 39.05
N LYS A 59 0.04 4.69 39.84
CA LYS A 59 -0.97 3.64 40.07
C LYS A 59 -2.32 4.17 39.62
N GLY A 60 -3.10 3.32 38.94
CA GLY A 60 -4.42 3.71 38.42
C GLY A 60 -5.36 4.21 39.52
N ASP A 61 -5.31 3.61 40.72
CA ASP A 61 -6.16 3.91 41.88
C ASP A 61 -5.60 5.01 42.82
N LYS A 62 -4.54 5.68 42.40
CA LYS A 62 -3.89 6.76 43.17
C LYS A 62 -3.81 8.05 42.36
N GLN A 63 -3.67 9.16 43.08
CA GLN A 63 -3.37 10.46 42.49
C GLN A 63 -1.99 10.45 41.87
N GLY A 64 -1.83 11.12 40.71
CA GLY A 64 -0.56 11.37 40.04
C GLY A 64 -0.29 12.88 39.93
N LYS A 65 0.94 13.32 40.15
CA LYS A 65 1.38 14.69 39.88
C LYS A 65 2.52 14.71 38.87
N ILE A 66 2.52 15.68 38.00
CA ILE A 66 3.48 15.84 36.92
C ILE A 66 3.95 17.30 36.89
N TRP A 67 5.24 17.50 36.96
CA TRP A 67 5.86 18.83 36.84
C TRP A 67 6.68 18.89 35.57
N TYR A 68 6.60 20.00 34.89
CA TYR A 68 7.51 20.38 33.83
C TYR A 68 8.33 21.59 34.26
N LYS A 69 9.66 21.43 34.28
CA LYS A 69 10.63 22.50 34.53
C LYS A 69 11.38 22.78 33.25
N ALA A 70 11.05 23.90 32.59
CA ALA A 70 11.66 24.27 31.34
C ALA A 70 13.14 24.62 31.49
N ALA A 71 13.98 24.04 30.65
CA ALA A 71 15.39 24.39 30.51
C ALA A 71 15.55 25.64 29.64
N ALA A 72 16.68 26.33 29.78
CA ALA A 72 17.01 27.46 28.92
C ALA A 72 17.18 26.96 27.47
N GLY A 73 16.26 27.42 26.58
CA GLY A 73 16.21 26.99 25.19
C GLY A 73 14.99 26.16 24.83
N ASP A 74 14.21 25.71 25.82
CA ASP A 74 12.92 25.06 25.58
C ASP A 74 11.88 26.09 25.11
N ASP A 75 10.94 25.68 24.27
CA ASP A 75 9.90 26.56 23.68
C ASP A 75 9.07 27.31 24.73
N LEU A 76 8.83 26.68 25.89
CA LEU A 76 8.06 27.25 26.98
C LEU A 76 8.94 28.02 28.02
N TYR A 77 10.27 28.08 27.82
CA TYR A 77 11.13 28.84 28.73
C TYR A 77 10.83 30.35 28.64
N GLY A 78 10.55 30.97 29.80
CA GLY A 78 10.17 32.38 29.86
C GLY A 78 8.77 32.67 29.35
N TYR A 79 7.92 31.66 29.11
CA TYR A 79 6.54 31.87 28.69
C TYR A 79 5.68 32.39 29.83
N GLU A 80 4.98 33.53 29.58
CA GLU A 80 4.18 34.20 30.59
C GLU A 80 2.67 33.94 30.49
N GLY A 81 2.22 33.31 29.39
CA GLY A 81 0.82 32.93 29.18
C GLY A 81 0.43 31.66 29.94
N ASP A 82 -0.79 31.24 29.74
CA ASP A 82 -1.31 30.02 30.36
C ASP A 82 -0.74 28.79 29.63
N VAL A 83 -0.37 27.78 30.41
CA VAL A 83 0.11 26.49 29.90
C VAL A 83 -0.93 25.42 30.15
N TYR A 84 -1.20 24.64 29.12
CA TYR A 84 -2.13 23.52 29.15
C TYR A 84 -1.40 22.22 28.85
N VAL A 85 -1.99 21.10 29.26
CA VAL A 85 -1.52 19.80 28.87
C VAL A 85 -2.39 19.25 27.73
N HIS A 86 -1.73 18.58 26.78
CA HIS A 86 -2.38 17.57 25.95
C HIS A 86 -2.04 16.25 26.58
N ILE A 87 -3.02 15.43 26.91
CA ILE A 87 -2.81 14.28 27.77
C ILE A 87 -3.70 13.11 27.34
N GLY A 88 -3.13 11.92 27.41
CA GLY A 88 -3.80 10.68 27.04
C GLY A 88 -3.31 9.50 27.89
N ILE A 89 -3.80 8.31 27.59
CA ILE A 89 -3.32 7.06 28.14
C ILE A 89 -3.01 6.06 27.04
N ASN A 90 -2.17 5.07 27.38
CA ASN A 90 -1.93 3.91 26.55
C ASN A 90 -1.38 4.29 25.14
N ASP A 91 -0.24 5.00 25.11
CA ASP A 91 0.43 5.46 23.88
C ASP A 91 -0.50 6.29 22.97
N TRP A 92 -1.19 7.26 23.57
CA TRP A 92 -2.16 8.17 22.94
C TRP A 92 -3.43 7.48 22.39
N MET A 93 -3.66 6.20 22.70
CA MET A 93 -4.84 5.45 22.25
C MET A 93 -6.18 6.02 22.76
N TYR A 94 -6.15 6.74 23.85
CA TYR A 94 -7.28 7.50 24.37
C TYR A 94 -6.84 8.87 24.81
N VAL A 95 -7.34 9.89 24.15
CA VAL A 95 -7.08 11.32 24.44
C VAL A 95 -8.42 11.98 24.70
N PRO A 96 -8.67 12.49 25.92
CA PRO A 96 -10.00 13.01 26.29
C PRO A 96 -10.32 14.40 25.73
N THR A 97 -9.42 15.02 24.98
CA THR A 97 -9.60 16.38 24.44
C THR A 97 -8.95 16.56 23.06
N GLU A 98 -9.51 17.44 22.25
CA GLU A 98 -8.92 17.84 20.97
C GLU A 98 -7.67 18.71 21.16
N TRP A 99 -6.81 18.74 20.12
CA TRP A 99 -5.64 19.61 20.10
C TRP A 99 -6.01 21.09 20.19
N GLY A 100 -5.30 21.85 21.02
CA GLY A 100 -5.49 23.29 21.16
C GLY A 100 -6.68 23.72 22.04
N VAL A 101 -7.44 22.80 22.64
CA VAL A 101 -8.56 23.10 23.53
C VAL A 101 -8.04 23.59 24.88
N ASN A 102 -8.44 24.82 25.28
CA ASN A 102 -8.02 25.52 26.50
C ASN A 102 -9.13 25.50 27.56
N GLU A 103 -9.45 24.29 28.08
CA GLU A 103 -10.37 24.13 29.20
C GLU A 103 -9.61 24.11 30.54
N ASP A 104 -10.23 24.61 31.61
CA ASP A 104 -9.64 24.64 32.94
C ASP A 104 -9.18 23.25 33.44
N LYS A 105 -9.88 22.20 33.01
CA LYS A 105 -9.53 20.81 33.35
C LYS A 105 -8.11 20.40 32.89
N TYR A 106 -7.61 21.01 31.80
CA TYR A 106 -6.32 20.70 31.19
C TYR A 106 -5.27 21.76 31.48
N LYS A 107 -5.60 22.80 32.25
CA LYS A 107 -4.68 23.87 32.61
C LYS A 107 -3.66 23.39 33.63
N ALA A 108 -2.37 23.60 33.35
CA ALA A 108 -1.29 23.35 34.30
C ALA A 108 -1.11 24.57 35.23
N GLU A 109 -0.91 24.30 36.51
CA GLU A 109 -0.66 25.33 37.52
C GLU A 109 0.80 25.82 37.43
N LYS A 110 1.03 27.13 37.24
CA LYS A 110 2.38 27.71 37.33
C LYS A 110 2.79 27.79 38.77
N VAL A 111 3.68 26.90 39.21
CA VAL A 111 4.13 26.80 40.64
C VAL A 111 5.39 27.59 40.92
N ALA A 112 6.18 27.93 39.90
CA ALA A 112 7.31 28.84 39.95
C ALA A 112 7.67 29.33 38.54
N ASP A 113 8.68 30.21 38.41
CA ASP A 113 9.18 30.64 37.09
C ASP A 113 9.71 29.43 36.32
N ASN A 114 9.18 29.27 35.10
CA ASN A 114 9.48 28.16 34.20
C ASN A 114 9.10 26.76 34.73
N ILE A 115 8.20 26.69 35.76
CA ILE A 115 7.77 25.42 36.33
C ILE A 115 6.25 25.36 36.41
N TRP A 116 5.68 24.34 35.80
CA TRP A 116 4.22 24.05 35.81
C TRP A 116 3.97 22.69 36.41
N CYS A 117 2.84 22.54 37.11
CA CYS A 117 2.38 21.30 37.73
C CYS A 117 0.99 20.93 37.16
N PHE A 118 0.83 19.67 36.86
CA PHE A 118 -0.46 19.10 36.48
C PHE A 118 -0.81 17.93 37.39
N THR A 119 -2.06 17.85 37.86
CA THR A 119 -2.49 16.87 38.86
C THR A 119 -3.63 16.01 38.30
N LEU A 120 -3.44 14.70 38.32
CA LEU A 120 -4.46 13.70 38.03
C LEU A 120 -5.15 13.29 39.33
N ALA A 121 -6.29 13.91 39.65
CA ALA A 121 -7.02 13.69 40.90
C ALA A 121 -8.51 13.43 40.65
N PRO A 122 -9.21 12.67 41.52
CA PRO A 122 -8.73 12.04 42.76
C PRO A 122 -7.79 10.84 42.52
N THR A 123 -7.94 10.14 41.39
CA THR A 123 -7.05 9.09 40.93
C THR A 123 -6.74 9.24 39.44
N VAL A 124 -5.69 8.61 38.94
CA VAL A 124 -5.39 8.57 37.48
C VAL A 124 -6.58 8.02 36.73
N ARG A 125 -7.15 6.93 37.18
CA ARG A 125 -8.29 6.25 36.55
C ARG A 125 -9.54 7.12 36.50
N GLU A 126 -9.91 7.71 37.61
CA GLU A 126 -11.12 8.56 37.68
C GLU A 126 -10.94 9.85 36.87
N TRP A 127 -9.74 10.40 36.83
CA TRP A 127 -9.46 11.59 36.03
C TRP A 127 -9.72 11.35 34.54
N PHE A 128 -9.33 10.19 34.00
CA PHE A 128 -9.59 9.81 32.62
C PHE A 128 -11.04 9.25 32.40
N GLY A 129 -11.81 9.04 33.44
CA GLY A 129 -13.10 8.38 33.36
C GLY A 129 -12.99 6.90 32.95
N ALA A 130 -11.83 6.29 33.19
CA ALA A 130 -11.58 4.90 32.83
C ALA A 130 -12.34 3.96 33.76
N GLU A 131 -13.06 2.98 33.20
CA GLU A 131 -13.77 1.96 33.98
C GLU A 131 -12.77 1.08 34.78
N ASN A 132 -13.27 0.41 35.84
CA ASN A 132 -12.44 -0.43 36.69
C ASN A 132 -11.71 -1.57 35.93
N ALA A 133 -12.26 -2.03 34.81
CA ALA A 133 -11.68 -3.05 33.95
C ALA A 133 -10.61 -2.52 32.99
N ALA A 134 -10.57 -1.22 32.73
CA ALA A 134 -9.60 -0.64 31.80
C ALA A 134 -8.18 -0.79 32.30
N ASN A 135 -7.29 -1.28 31.45
CA ASN A 135 -5.86 -1.38 31.75
C ASN A 135 -5.14 -0.12 31.30
N ILE A 136 -4.67 0.68 32.26
CA ILE A 136 -3.83 1.84 31.99
C ILE A 136 -2.37 1.43 32.12
N GLN A 137 -1.62 1.44 31.03
CA GLN A 137 -0.20 1.07 31.00
C GLN A 137 0.71 2.27 31.19
N ASN A 138 0.34 3.40 30.59
CA ASN A 138 1.06 4.64 30.76
C ASN A 138 0.11 5.85 30.64
N VAL A 139 0.56 6.98 31.13
CA VAL A 139 0.02 8.31 30.87
C VAL A 139 0.95 8.98 29.88
N CYS A 140 0.42 9.42 28.75
CA CYS A 140 1.09 10.22 27.74
C CYS A 140 0.79 11.69 28.00
N ILE A 141 1.75 12.57 28.00
CA ILE A 141 1.55 13.98 28.29
C ILE A 141 2.57 14.85 27.57
N LEU A 142 2.12 16.00 27.08
CA LEU A 142 2.98 17.13 26.72
C LEU A 142 2.39 18.42 27.29
N PHE A 143 3.23 19.41 27.51
CA PHE A 143 2.83 20.76 27.91
C PHE A 143 2.88 21.69 26.70
N ARG A 144 1.87 22.53 26.53
CA ARG A 144 1.74 23.47 25.42
C ARG A 144 1.23 24.82 25.90
N ASN A 145 1.49 25.87 25.12
CA ASN A 145 0.93 27.18 25.37
C ASN A 145 -0.57 27.25 25.04
N ASP A 146 -1.21 28.33 25.46
CA ASP A 146 -2.61 28.65 25.16
C ASP A 146 -2.85 29.09 23.69
N GLU A 147 -1.79 29.46 22.95
CA GLU A 147 -1.83 29.88 21.55
C GLU A 147 -1.43 28.77 20.58
N ALA A 148 -1.53 27.49 20.98
CA ALA A 148 -1.04 26.35 20.22
C ALA A 148 -1.62 26.18 18.79
N LEU A 149 -2.73 26.81 18.48
CA LEU A 149 -3.31 26.82 17.12
C LEU A 149 -2.75 27.92 16.21
N THR A 150 -2.10 28.93 16.76
CA THR A 150 -1.63 30.14 16.05
C THR A 150 -0.13 30.41 16.16
N ASP A 151 0.47 30.14 17.33
CA ASP A 151 1.91 30.23 17.63
C ASP A 151 2.27 29.11 18.59
N GLU A 152 2.44 27.89 18.04
CA GLU A 152 2.67 26.67 18.81
C GLU A 152 4.01 26.70 19.56
N LYS A 153 3.93 26.52 20.89
CA LYS A 153 5.07 26.23 21.78
C LYS A 153 4.73 25.04 22.62
N LYS A 154 5.51 23.99 22.54
CA LYS A 154 5.23 22.74 23.25
C LYS A 154 6.48 21.99 23.65
N THR A 155 6.30 21.04 24.56
CA THR A 155 7.32 20.03 24.86
C THR A 155 7.25 18.88 23.87
N SER A 156 8.26 18.01 23.87
CA SER A 156 8.11 16.66 23.35
C SER A 156 7.11 15.85 24.18
N ASP A 157 6.71 14.69 23.65
CA ASP A 157 5.85 13.74 24.34
C ASP A 157 6.59 13.05 25.50
N PHE A 158 5.91 12.87 26.63
CA PHE A 158 6.42 12.13 27.77
C PHE A 158 5.48 10.99 28.13
N PHE A 159 6.06 9.86 28.51
CA PHE A 159 5.33 8.65 28.86
C PHE A 159 5.66 8.23 30.31
N ILE A 160 4.63 8.20 31.16
CA ILE A 160 4.79 7.85 32.57
C ILE A 160 4.14 6.49 32.80
N THR A 161 4.92 5.49 33.15
CA THR A 161 4.43 4.13 33.41
C THR A 161 3.39 4.12 34.53
N VAL A 162 2.26 3.45 34.26
CA VAL A 162 1.22 3.15 35.27
C VAL A 162 1.38 1.67 35.64
N THR A 163 1.63 1.40 36.92
CA THR A 163 1.63 0.03 37.46
C THR A 163 0.20 -0.34 37.83
N GLY A 164 -0.31 -1.44 37.31
CA GLY A 164 -1.69 -1.88 37.54
C GLY A 164 -1.96 -2.21 38.99
N ASP A 165 -3.19 -1.96 39.41
CA ASP A 165 -3.69 -2.32 40.78
C ASP A 165 -3.97 -3.82 40.88
N LYS A 166 -4.17 -4.50 39.75
CA LYS A 166 -4.33 -5.94 39.67
C LYS A 166 -3.04 -6.55 39.12
N THR A 167 -2.21 -7.10 39.98
CA THR A 167 -1.10 -7.98 39.56
C THR A 167 -1.71 -9.30 39.07
N PHE A 168 -1.71 -9.52 37.74
CA PHE A 168 -2.05 -10.82 37.19
C PHE A 168 -0.92 -11.82 37.52
N THR A 169 -1.27 -12.92 38.17
CA THR A 169 -0.37 -14.05 38.37
C THR A 169 -0.83 -15.20 37.51
N PRO A 170 -0.07 -15.60 36.47
CA PRO A 170 -0.46 -16.70 35.62
C PRO A 170 -0.48 -18.01 36.42
N ALA A 171 -1.41 -18.88 36.04
CA ALA A 171 -1.41 -20.27 36.49
C ALA A 171 -0.30 -21.07 35.77
N PRO A 172 0.13 -22.22 36.29
CA PRO A 172 0.99 -23.13 35.53
C PRO A 172 0.39 -23.46 34.17
N VAL A 173 1.23 -23.44 33.11
CA VAL A 173 0.77 -23.69 31.74
C VAL A 173 0.26 -25.11 31.60
N GLU A 174 -0.97 -25.28 31.16
CA GLU A 174 -1.53 -26.59 30.78
C GLU A 174 -1.01 -27.00 29.42
N ILE A 175 -0.38 -28.17 29.33
CA ILE A 175 0.05 -28.75 28.06
C ILE A 175 -1.05 -29.67 27.54
N ALA A 176 -1.63 -29.35 26.38
CA ALA A 176 -2.69 -30.14 25.79
C ALA A 176 -2.69 -30.00 24.25
N ALA A 177 -3.06 -31.08 23.56
CA ALA A 177 -3.17 -31.04 22.09
C ALA A 177 -4.21 -30.05 21.62
N CYS A 178 -3.85 -29.19 20.67
CA CYS A 178 -4.76 -28.24 20.03
C CYS A 178 -5.74 -28.97 19.11
N PRO A 179 -7.06 -28.71 19.21
CA PRO A 179 -8.07 -29.40 18.40
C PRO A 179 -8.09 -28.98 16.92
N VAL A 180 -7.32 -27.93 16.56
CA VAL A 180 -7.21 -27.42 15.18
C VAL A 180 -5.81 -27.60 14.64
N GLU A 181 -5.70 -27.69 13.31
CA GLU A 181 -4.43 -27.97 12.63
C GLU A 181 -3.67 -26.69 12.22
N GLU A 182 -4.36 -25.55 12.11
CA GLU A 182 -3.80 -24.29 11.67
C GLU A 182 -3.95 -23.23 12.75
N ALA A 183 -3.04 -22.25 12.77
CA ALA A 183 -3.19 -21.06 13.61
C ALA A 183 -4.34 -20.16 13.10
N GLY A 184 -4.89 -19.32 14.00
CA GLY A 184 -5.94 -18.34 13.71
C GLY A 184 -7.25 -18.64 14.45
N ILE A 185 -8.36 -18.24 13.86
CA ILE A 185 -9.70 -18.20 14.45
C ILE A 185 -10.55 -19.31 13.84
N HIS A 186 -11.04 -20.27 14.65
CA HIS A 186 -11.75 -21.46 14.19
C HIS A 186 -13.13 -21.59 14.86
N PRO A 187 -14.20 -21.06 14.22
CA PRO A 187 -15.56 -21.23 14.71
C PRO A 187 -16.03 -22.70 14.69
N SER A 188 -16.81 -23.11 15.69
CA SER A 188 -17.53 -24.38 15.64
C SER A 188 -18.61 -24.38 14.54
N ALA A 189 -19.03 -25.55 14.11
CA ALA A 189 -20.03 -25.69 13.04
C ALA A 189 -21.36 -24.99 13.35
N ASP A 190 -21.76 -24.94 14.64
CA ASP A 190 -22.96 -24.22 15.08
C ASP A 190 -22.71 -22.74 15.37
N GLY A 191 -21.44 -22.31 15.44
CA GLY A 191 -21.02 -20.92 15.70
C GLY A 191 -21.11 -20.51 17.17
N THR A 192 -21.45 -21.43 18.10
CA THR A 192 -21.60 -21.11 19.53
C THR A 192 -20.30 -21.12 20.32
N SER A 193 -19.22 -21.57 19.69
CA SER A 193 -17.86 -21.55 20.24
C SER A 193 -16.84 -21.22 19.17
N VAL A 194 -15.67 -20.80 19.61
CA VAL A 194 -14.53 -20.48 18.72
C VAL A 194 -13.23 -20.92 19.37
N THR A 195 -12.38 -21.62 18.63
CA THR A 195 -11.03 -21.98 19.06
C THR A 195 -10.05 -20.98 18.45
N PHE A 196 -9.25 -20.37 19.29
CA PHE A 196 -8.12 -19.51 18.90
C PHE A 196 -6.83 -20.31 19.01
N ALA A 197 -5.96 -20.20 18.01
CA ALA A 197 -4.66 -20.85 17.99
C ALA A 197 -3.61 -19.87 17.46
N LEU A 198 -2.56 -19.62 18.25
CA LEU A 198 -1.46 -18.71 17.89
C LEU A 198 -0.13 -19.48 17.96
N TYR A 199 0.63 -19.43 16.86
CA TYR A 199 1.99 -20.00 16.85
C TYR A 199 2.94 -19.12 17.68
N ASP A 200 3.72 -19.76 18.54
CA ASP A 200 4.74 -19.10 19.36
C ASP A 200 5.92 -20.06 19.60
N LEU A 201 6.94 -20.00 18.76
CA LEU A 201 8.24 -20.59 18.98
C LEU A 201 9.29 -19.70 18.31
N ASP A 202 10.23 -19.16 19.09
CA ASP A 202 11.30 -18.34 18.53
C ASP A 202 12.42 -19.19 17.89
N THR A 203 13.37 -18.54 17.19
CA THR A 203 14.49 -19.27 16.56
C THR A 203 15.47 -19.88 17.57
N ASP A 204 15.40 -19.50 18.83
CA ASP A 204 16.17 -20.07 19.94
C ASP A 204 15.44 -21.23 20.64
N ASN A 205 14.27 -21.66 20.10
CA ASN A 205 13.36 -22.68 20.63
C ASN A 205 12.74 -22.34 21.99
N ASN A 206 12.42 -21.09 22.24
CA ASN A 206 11.70 -20.66 23.43
C ASN A 206 10.26 -20.27 23.10
N TYR A 207 9.39 -20.40 24.07
CA TYR A 207 8.02 -19.89 24.09
C TYR A 207 7.94 -18.66 24.98
N LYS A 208 6.90 -17.87 24.83
CA LYS A 208 6.48 -16.95 25.89
C LYS A 208 6.09 -17.76 27.15
N ASP A 209 6.16 -17.14 28.32
CA ASP A 209 5.93 -17.86 29.57
C ASP A 209 4.47 -18.22 29.78
N TYR A 210 3.54 -17.37 29.29
CA TYR A 210 2.11 -17.62 29.26
C TYR A 210 1.41 -16.81 28.18
N ALA A 211 0.20 -17.21 27.83
CA ALA A 211 -0.70 -16.49 26.94
C ALA A 211 -2.11 -16.48 27.52
N CYS A 212 -2.83 -15.36 27.32
CA CYS A 212 -4.23 -15.21 27.69
C CYS A 212 -5.02 -14.59 26.54
N LEU A 213 -6.31 -14.91 26.47
CA LEU A 213 -7.25 -14.18 25.62
C LEU A 213 -7.90 -13.05 26.44
N ILE A 214 -7.98 -11.87 25.84
CA ILE A 214 -8.74 -10.73 26.31
C ILE A 214 -9.67 -10.24 25.21
N GLY A 215 -10.88 -9.89 25.52
CA GLY A 215 -11.85 -9.45 24.51
C GLY A 215 -13.24 -9.17 25.08
N ASP A 216 -14.18 -8.90 24.19
CA ASP A 216 -15.58 -8.58 24.55
C ASP A 216 -16.29 -9.72 25.30
N PHE A 217 -15.80 -10.94 25.20
CA PHE A 217 -16.35 -12.12 25.87
C PHE A 217 -15.95 -12.23 27.34
N ASN A 218 -14.96 -11.48 27.81
CA ASN A 218 -14.52 -11.44 29.20
C ASN A 218 -14.27 -10.01 29.69
N ASP A 219 -14.94 -9.05 29.07
CA ASP A 219 -14.81 -7.62 29.38
C ASP A 219 -13.36 -7.09 29.40
N TRP A 220 -12.49 -7.69 28.54
CA TRP A 220 -11.08 -7.34 28.41
C TRP A 220 -10.25 -7.60 29.69
N GLU A 221 -10.80 -8.38 30.65
CA GLU A 221 -10.11 -8.71 31.89
C GLU A 221 -9.07 -9.81 31.70
N LEU A 222 -7.89 -9.58 32.24
CA LEU A 222 -6.83 -10.57 32.30
C LEU A 222 -7.09 -11.53 33.46
N SER A 223 -7.40 -12.79 33.17
CA SER A 223 -7.71 -13.80 34.19
C SER A 223 -7.15 -15.17 33.81
N THR A 224 -6.94 -16.02 34.85
CA THR A 224 -6.48 -17.40 34.65
C THR A 224 -7.55 -18.28 34.02
N GLU A 225 -8.81 -17.87 34.01
CA GLU A 225 -9.89 -18.58 33.33
C GLU A 225 -9.70 -18.58 31.80
N TYR A 226 -9.18 -17.46 31.26
CA TYR A 226 -8.90 -17.30 29.83
C TYR A 226 -7.41 -17.47 29.50
N GLN A 227 -6.63 -18.07 30.42
CA GLN A 227 -5.27 -18.44 30.13
C GLN A 227 -5.24 -19.60 29.13
N MET A 228 -4.44 -19.46 28.08
CA MET A 228 -4.35 -20.41 26.98
C MET A 228 -3.55 -21.64 27.38
N LYS A 229 -3.89 -22.78 26.81
CA LYS A 229 -3.13 -24.03 26.85
C LYS A 229 -2.06 -23.99 25.77
N ARG A 230 -1.02 -24.80 25.92
CA ARG A 230 0.06 -24.93 24.92
C ARG A 230 0.12 -26.33 24.33
N ASP A 231 0.12 -26.40 23.01
CA ASP A 231 0.44 -27.60 22.24
C ASP A 231 1.94 -27.53 21.84
N ASN A 232 2.74 -28.42 22.42
CA ASN A 232 4.20 -28.43 22.17
C ASN A 232 4.56 -29.07 20.81
N ASP A 233 3.68 -29.87 20.21
CA ASP A 233 3.92 -30.52 18.93
C ASP A 233 3.63 -29.55 17.75
N LYS A 234 2.56 -28.75 17.86
CA LYS A 234 2.18 -27.73 16.89
C LYS A 234 2.77 -26.35 17.18
N HIS A 235 3.36 -26.16 18.37
CA HIS A 235 3.86 -24.88 18.88
C HIS A 235 2.77 -23.82 18.98
N PHE A 236 1.54 -24.22 19.36
CA PHE A 236 0.40 -23.33 19.48
C PHE A 236 0.05 -23.04 20.93
N TRP A 237 -0.19 -21.77 21.23
CA TRP A 237 -1.09 -21.38 22.31
C TRP A 237 -2.52 -21.46 21.79
N TRP A 238 -3.42 -22.09 22.55
CA TRP A 238 -4.79 -22.26 22.10
C TRP A 238 -5.79 -22.20 23.26
N TYR A 239 -6.99 -21.74 22.94
CA TYR A 239 -8.12 -21.71 23.87
C TYR A 239 -9.44 -21.75 23.09
N THR A 240 -10.48 -22.37 23.68
CA THR A 240 -11.81 -22.40 23.09
C THR A 240 -12.75 -21.59 23.97
N VAL A 241 -13.25 -20.48 23.43
CA VAL A 241 -14.30 -19.67 24.04
C VAL A 241 -15.66 -20.27 23.67
N THR A 242 -16.55 -20.39 24.64
CA THR A 242 -17.92 -20.91 24.49
C THR A 242 -18.94 -19.83 24.83
N GLY A 243 -20.21 -20.04 24.41
CA GLY A 243 -21.29 -19.07 24.69
C GLY A 243 -21.26 -17.85 23.74
N ILE A 244 -20.63 -17.99 22.57
CA ILE A 244 -20.59 -16.97 21.53
C ILE A 244 -21.96 -16.85 20.86
N ASP A 245 -22.45 -15.63 20.65
CA ASP A 245 -23.56 -15.33 19.76
C ASP A 245 -23.09 -15.30 18.30
N PRO A 246 -23.57 -16.21 17.45
CA PRO A 246 -23.10 -16.29 16.07
C PRO A 246 -23.35 -15.04 15.21
N ALA A 247 -24.31 -14.22 15.59
CA ALA A 247 -24.68 -13.02 14.86
C ALA A 247 -23.90 -11.77 15.28
N LYS A 248 -23.18 -11.83 16.41
CA LYS A 248 -22.46 -10.69 16.98
C LYS A 248 -21.00 -10.71 16.57
N GLU A 249 -20.44 -9.53 16.30
CA GLU A 249 -18.99 -9.30 16.20
C GLU A 249 -18.38 -9.15 17.59
N TYR A 250 -17.17 -9.67 17.77
CA TYR A 250 -16.40 -9.59 19.02
C TYR A 250 -14.99 -9.12 18.74
N GLY A 251 -14.54 -8.11 19.49
CA GLY A 251 -13.14 -7.68 19.53
C GLY A 251 -12.34 -8.55 20.50
N PHE A 252 -11.07 -8.85 20.16
CA PHE A 252 -10.16 -9.59 21.03
C PHE A 252 -8.69 -9.33 20.70
N GLN A 253 -7.80 -9.71 21.63
CA GLN A 253 -6.36 -9.77 21.48
C GLN A 253 -5.79 -10.97 22.24
N TYR A 254 -4.59 -11.37 21.85
CA TYR A 254 -3.70 -12.20 22.66
C TYR A 254 -2.87 -11.31 23.58
N TYR A 255 -2.80 -11.66 24.85
CA TYR A 255 -1.91 -11.08 25.83
C TYR A 255 -0.82 -12.11 26.14
N MET A 256 0.41 -11.82 25.68
CA MET A 256 1.55 -12.72 25.79
C MET A 256 2.50 -12.20 26.84
N GLY A 257 2.88 -13.02 27.82
CA GLY A 257 3.79 -12.65 28.91
C GLY A 257 5.14 -13.31 28.81
N SER A 258 6.19 -12.55 29.10
CA SER A 258 7.56 -13.04 29.21
C SER A 258 8.30 -12.29 30.32
N GLU A 259 8.94 -13.02 31.23
CA GLU A 259 9.83 -12.41 32.24
C GLU A 259 11.03 -11.70 31.59
N LYS A 260 11.48 -12.21 30.44
CA LYS A 260 12.63 -11.70 29.72
C LYS A 260 12.31 -10.46 28.89
N ASP A 261 11.18 -10.50 28.14
CA ASP A 261 10.89 -9.50 27.10
C ASP A 261 9.71 -8.58 27.48
N GLY A 262 9.12 -8.81 28.69
CA GLY A 262 7.91 -8.10 29.12
C GLY A 262 6.64 -8.68 28.48
N ASN A 263 5.55 -7.93 28.62
CA ASN A 263 4.24 -8.34 28.11
C ASN A 263 3.92 -7.63 26.81
N VAL A 264 3.24 -8.32 25.89
CA VAL A 264 2.80 -7.75 24.61
C VAL A 264 1.34 -8.11 24.35
N ARG A 265 0.59 -7.16 23.78
CA ARG A 265 -0.73 -7.36 23.20
C ARG A 265 -0.63 -7.37 21.70
N ILE A 266 -1.20 -8.41 21.09
CA ILE A 266 -1.22 -8.52 19.63
C ILE A 266 -2.61 -8.98 19.17
N GLY A 267 -3.03 -8.51 18.01
CA GLY A 267 -4.16 -9.09 17.29
C GLY A 267 -3.80 -10.44 16.68
N ASP A 268 -4.80 -11.10 16.11
CA ASP A 268 -4.60 -12.34 15.36
C ASP A 268 -4.08 -12.02 13.95
N PRO A 269 -2.95 -12.56 13.51
CA PRO A 269 -2.37 -12.27 12.19
C PRO A 269 -3.22 -12.78 11.01
N TYR A 270 -4.22 -13.64 11.27
CA TYR A 270 -5.12 -14.20 10.26
C TYR A 270 -6.53 -13.60 10.31
N CYS A 271 -6.76 -12.58 11.13
CA CYS A 271 -8.09 -11.97 11.23
C CYS A 271 -8.45 -11.17 9.97
N GLU A 272 -9.76 -11.19 9.66
CA GLU A 272 -10.30 -10.56 8.46
C GLU A 272 -10.81 -9.12 8.69
N LYS A 273 -10.74 -8.66 9.93
CA LYS A 273 -11.16 -7.33 10.34
C LYS A 273 -10.41 -6.92 11.60
N VAL A 274 -9.96 -5.69 11.64
CA VAL A 274 -9.29 -5.11 12.81
C VAL A 274 -9.89 -3.76 13.18
N LEU A 275 -9.62 -3.31 14.42
CA LEU A 275 -9.95 -1.98 14.90
C LEU A 275 -8.66 -1.29 15.35
N ASP A 276 -8.50 -0.04 14.90
CA ASP A 276 -7.41 0.84 15.28
C ASP A 276 -7.94 2.02 16.10
N GLY A 277 -7.58 2.05 17.39
CA GLY A 277 -8.04 3.09 18.31
C GLY A 277 -7.56 4.50 17.95
N SER A 278 -6.48 4.61 17.20
CA SER A 278 -5.92 5.91 16.80
C SER A 278 -6.63 6.49 15.58
N ASN A 279 -7.01 5.64 14.62
CA ASN A 279 -7.40 6.06 13.27
C ASN A 279 -8.88 5.84 12.94
N ASP A 280 -9.53 4.79 13.44
CA ASP A 280 -10.92 4.43 13.07
C ASP A 280 -11.95 5.51 13.39
N LYS A 281 -11.74 6.28 14.46
CA LYS A 281 -12.63 7.38 14.84
C LYS A 281 -12.85 8.40 13.72
N TYR A 282 -11.82 8.71 12.96
CA TYR A 282 -11.90 9.65 11.83
C TYR A 282 -12.70 9.08 10.65
N LEU A 283 -12.62 7.77 10.42
CA LEU A 283 -13.42 7.08 9.42
C LEU A 283 -14.91 7.09 9.78
N VAL A 284 -15.22 6.94 11.06
CA VAL A 284 -16.60 7.05 11.58
C VAL A 284 -17.13 8.48 11.45
N GLU A 285 -16.35 9.46 11.88
CA GLU A 285 -16.70 10.88 11.81
C GLU A 285 -16.97 11.35 10.38
N GLN A 286 -16.20 10.86 9.42
CA GLN A 286 -16.33 11.19 8.00
C GLN A 286 -17.31 10.28 7.24
N GLY A 287 -17.96 9.32 7.92
CA GLY A 287 -18.98 8.46 7.33
C GLY A 287 -18.47 7.36 6.40
N VAL A 288 -17.18 7.06 6.44
CA VAL A 288 -16.55 5.93 5.71
C VAL A 288 -16.89 4.62 6.39
N TYR A 289 -16.68 4.56 7.70
CA TYR A 289 -16.99 3.38 8.52
C TYR A 289 -18.30 3.59 9.30
N PRO A 290 -19.23 2.62 9.27
CA PRO A 290 -20.56 2.81 9.90
C PRO A 290 -20.45 2.95 11.42
N ALA A 291 -21.07 3.97 11.99
CA ALA A 291 -21.15 4.15 13.45
C ALA A 291 -21.89 3.00 14.17
N SER A 292 -22.71 2.23 13.44
CA SER A 292 -23.39 1.03 13.96
C SER A 292 -22.53 -0.23 13.97
N ALA A 293 -21.36 -0.21 13.31
CA ALA A 293 -20.43 -1.34 13.36
C ALA A 293 -19.71 -1.39 14.71
N ILE A 294 -19.04 -2.51 14.98
CA ILE A 294 -18.21 -2.65 16.18
C ILE A 294 -17.17 -1.53 16.23
N GLN A 295 -17.03 -0.89 17.38
CA GLN A 295 -16.09 0.21 17.61
C GLN A 295 -14.93 -0.26 18.48
N TYR A 296 -13.82 0.47 18.39
CA TYR A 296 -12.65 0.21 19.24
C TYR A 296 -13.03 0.28 20.72
N PRO A 297 -12.62 -0.68 21.57
CA PRO A 297 -12.95 -0.72 23.00
C PRO A 297 -12.11 0.26 23.82
N ASN A 298 -12.34 1.56 23.61
CA ASN A 298 -11.61 2.64 24.24
C ASN A 298 -11.55 2.48 25.77
N GLY A 299 -10.36 2.68 26.35
CA GLY A 299 -10.13 2.56 27.78
C GLY A 299 -10.00 1.11 28.31
N LYS A 300 -10.24 0.09 27.49
CA LYS A 300 -10.16 -1.32 27.91
C LYS A 300 -8.90 -2.02 27.43
N THR A 301 -8.33 -1.59 26.31
CA THR A 301 -7.11 -2.18 25.77
C THR A 301 -6.29 -1.17 24.97
N THR A 302 -5.14 -1.62 24.43
CA THR A 302 -4.22 -0.83 23.60
C THR A 302 -3.83 -1.64 22.36
N GLY A 303 -3.33 -0.94 21.31
CA GLY A 303 -2.91 -1.57 20.07
C GLY A 303 -4.08 -2.03 19.20
N ILE A 304 -3.77 -2.63 18.08
CA ILE A 304 -4.77 -3.08 17.11
C ILE A 304 -5.55 -4.28 17.67
N VAL A 305 -6.86 -4.21 17.58
CA VAL A 305 -7.80 -5.23 18.05
C VAL A 305 -8.30 -6.06 16.88
N SER A 306 -8.23 -7.38 16.98
CA SER A 306 -8.83 -8.30 16.01
C SER A 306 -10.31 -8.47 16.26
N VAL A 307 -11.08 -8.60 15.17
CA VAL A 307 -12.52 -8.82 15.22
C VAL A 307 -12.87 -10.14 14.56
N PHE A 308 -13.77 -10.88 15.19
CA PHE A 308 -14.37 -12.07 14.58
C PHE A 308 -15.89 -12.08 14.73
N GLN A 309 -16.54 -12.77 13.80
CA GLN A 309 -17.92 -13.19 13.86
C GLN A 309 -17.98 -14.66 13.44
N THR A 310 -18.65 -15.52 14.22
CA THR A 310 -18.61 -16.95 13.96
C THR A 310 -19.52 -17.40 12.81
N LYS A 311 -20.55 -16.63 12.47
CA LYS A 311 -21.43 -16.85 11.31
C LYS A 311 -21.74 -15.54 10.58
N PRO A 312 -20.76 -14.95 9.87
CA PRO A 312 -21.04 -13.80 9.04
C PRO A 312 -21.97 -14.19 7.88
N ALA A 313 -22.75 -13.22 7.39
CA ALA A 313 -23.56 -13.41 6.20
C ALA A 313 -22.67 -13.71 4.98
N SER A 314 -23.04 -14.70 4.18
CA SER A 314 -22.33 -15.00 2.95
C SER A 314 -22.67 -13.96 1.89
N TYR A 315 -21.66 -13.46 1.15
CA TYR A 315 -21.89 -12.60 -0.01
C TYR A 315 -22.49 -13.43 -1.16
N ASN A 316 -23.52 -12.89 -1.81
CA ASN A 316 -24.18 -13.54 -2.93
C ASN A 316 -23.60 -13.07 -4.27
N TRP A 317 -22.54 -13.75 -4.74
CA TRP A 317 -21.90 -13.46 -6.01
C TRP A 317 -22.86 -13.61 -7.19
N GLN A 318 -22.94 -12.58 -8.04
CA GLN A 318 -23.70 -12.62 -9.28
C GLN A 318 -22.90 -13.30 -10.41
N VAL A 319 -21.57 -13.12 -10.38
CA VAL A 319 -20.63 -13.80 -11.26
C VAL A 319 -19.69 -14.67 -10.42
N SER A 320 -19.91 -15.98 -10.46
CA SER A 320 -19.19 -16.92 -9.59
C SER A 320 -17.95 -17.55 -10.24
N ASP A 321 -17.86 -17.53 -11.58
CA ASP A 321 -16.88 -18.26 -12.39
C ASP A 321 -16.22 -17.39 -13.47
N PHE A 322 -15.93 -16.14 -13.13
CA PHE A 322 -15.24 -15.22 -14.04
C PHE A 322 -13.87 -15.77 -14.48
N LYS A 323 -13.50 -15.49 -15.72
CA LYS A 323 -12.20 -15.84 -16.30
C LYS A 323 -11.71 -14.73 -17.20
N ILE A 324 -10.40 -14.51 -17.15
CA ILE A 324 -9.74 -13.61 -18.10
C ILE A 324 -9.67 -14.29 -19.46
N ASP A 325 -10.30 -13.71 -20.46
CA ASP A 325 -10.36 -14.30 -21.81
C ASP A 325 -8.98 -14.44 -22.47
N ASN A 326 -8.13 -13.44 -22.33
CA ASN A 326 -6.80 -13.41 -22.94
C ASN A 326 -5.77 -12.72 -22.04
N PRO A 327 -5.19 -13.45 -21.05
CA PRO A 327 -4.22 -12.87 -20.12
C PRO A 327 -2.92 -12.43 -20.81
N ASP A 328 -2.61 -12.97 -22.00
CA ASP A 328 -1.38 -12.64 -22.73
C ASP A 328 -1.48 -11.32 -23.49
N ASN A 329 -2.70 -10.78 -23.61
CA ASN A 329 -2.95 -9.50 -24.26
C ASN A 329 -3.75 -8.54 -23.37
N MET A 330 -3.67 -8.74 -22.06
CA MET A 330 -4.37 -7.95 -21.06
C MET A 330 -3.95 -6.48 -21.11
N VAL A 331 -4.91 -5.59 -20.93
CA VAL A 331 -4.67 -4.16 -20.70
C VAL A 331 -5.23 -3.80 -19.35
N ILE A 332 -4.32 -3.44 -18.47
CA ILE A 332 -4.56 -3.19 -17.05
C ILE A 332 -4.73 -1.70 -16.83
N TYR A 333 -5.68 -1.33 -15.98
CA TYR A 333 -5.83 0.02 -15.46
C TYR A 333 -5.41 0.01 -13.98
N GLU A 334 -4.25 0.56 -13.68
CA GLU A 334 -3.74 0.68 -12.31
C GLU A 334 -4.54 1.78 -11.59
N LEU A 335 -5.05 1.49 -10.39
CA LEU A 335 -6.04 2.30 -9.70
C LEU A 335 -5.75 2.43 -8.19
N LEU A 336 -5.72 3.67 -7.71
CA LEU A 336 -5.79 4.01 -6.29
C LEU A 336 -7.11 4.72 -6.02
N PHE A 337 -8.00 4.16 -5.20
CA PHE A 337 -9.34 4.71 -4.93
C PHE A 337 -9.29 6.17 -4.46
N ARG A 338 -8.41 6.47 -3.51
CA ARG A 338 -8.21 7.81 -2.99
C ARG A 338 -7.95 8.82 -4.11
N ASP A 339 -6.92 8.58 -4.92
CA ASP A 339 -6.49 9.52 -5.96
C ASP A 339 -7.36 9.46 -7.23
N PHE A 340 -8.40 8.61 -7.23
CA PHE A 340 -9.36 8.48 -8.31
C PHE A 340 -10.65 9.27 -8.08
N THR A 341 -11.10 9.36 -6.82
CA THR A 341 -12.40 9.96 -6.50
C THR A 341 -12.39 10.96 -5.34
N GLN A 342 -11.34 11.00 -4.51
CA GLN A 342 -11.34 11.83 -3.31
C GLN A 342 -11.38 13.34 -3.63
N THR A 343 -12.29 14.04 -2.98
CA THR A 343 -12.42 15.49 -3.07
C THR A 343 -11.78 16.16 -1.85
N GLY A 344 -10.65 16.82 -2.05
CA GLY A 344 -9.91 17.47 -0.96
C GLY A 344 -9.49 16.48 0.12
N SER A 345 -9.81 16.79 1.38
CA SER A 345 -9.54 15.92 2.54
C SER A 345 -10.72 15.01 2.95
N GLU A 346 -11.77 14.95 2.12
CA GLU A 346 -13.00 14.18 2.43
C GLU A 346 -12.80 12.68 2.14
N LEU A 347 -12.39 11.89 3.12
CA LEU A 347 -12.14 10.44 2.97
C LEU A 347 -13.34 9.69 2.40
N ALA A 348 -14.57 10.06 2.77
CA ALA A 348 -15.79 9.43 2.28
C ALA A 348 -15.95 9.50 0.75
N THR A 349 -15.27 10.42 0.07
CA THR A 349 -15.28 10.53 -1.39
C THR A 349 -14.20 9.69 -2.08
N GLY A 350 -13.20 9.19 -1.34
CA GLY A 350 -12.10 8.34 -1.84
C GLY A 350 -12.31 6.84 -1.66
N THR A 351 -13.57 6.38 -1.54
CA THR A 351 -13.91 5.00 -1.21
C THR A 351 -14.10 4.13 -2.46
N ILE A 352 -14.05 2.82 -2.27
CA ILE A 352 -14.37 1.81 -3.30
C ILE A 352 -15.79 1.98 -3.85
N LYS A 353 -16.74 2.40 -3.02
CA LYS A 353 -18.12 2.68 -3.42
C LYS A 353 -18.20 3.87 -4.38
N GLU A 354 -17.40 4.91 -4.15
CA GLU A 354 -17.33 6.04 -5.08
C GLU A 354 -16.65 5.63 -6.39
N ALA A 355 -15.56 4.87 -6.32
CA ALA A 355 -14.88 4.35 -7.52
C ALA A 355 -15.77 3.44 -8.36
N THR A 356 -16.65 2.64 -7.74
CA THR A 356 -17.61 1.77 -8.44
C THR A 356 -18.50 2.55 -9.42
N LYS A 357 -18.82 3.82 -9.12
CA LYS A 357 -19.63 4.68 -10.01
C LYS A 357 -18.95 5.02 -11.33
N HIS A 358 -17.65 4.81 -11.44
CA HIS A 358 -16.85 5.10 -12.62
C HIS A 358 -16.47 3.85 -13.44
N LEU A 359 -17.00 2.67 -13.13
CA LEU A 359 -16.70 1.45 -13.87
C LEU A 359 -17.14 1.52 -15.35
N ASP A 360 -18.24 2.21 -15.64
CA ASP A 360 -18.67 2.44 -17.04
C ASP A 360 -17.65 3.26 -17.84
N TYR A 361 -16.97 4.23 -17.20
CA TYR A 361 -15.87 4.97 -17.82
C TYR A 361 -14.70 4.05 -18.15
N ILE A 362 -14.27 3.24 -17.18
CA ILE A 362 -13.17 2.29 -17.33
C ILE A 362 -13.51 1.27 -18.42
N LYS A 363 -14.75 0.76 -18.43
CA LYS A 363 -15.24 -0.16 -19.47
C LYS A 363 -15.24 0.49 -20.85
N SER A 364 -15.69 1.74 -20.97
CA SER A 364 -15.75 2.46 -22.25
C SER A 364 -14.37 2.82 -22.80
N LEU A 365 -13.35 2.92 -21.95
CA LEU A 365 -11.97 3.05 -22.36
C LEU A 365 -11.49 1.80 -23.11
N GLY A 366 -11.97 0.61 -22.73
CA GLY A 366 -11.66 -0.65 -23.39
C GLY A 366 -10.60 -1.49 -22.68
N VAL A 367 -10.19 -1.16 -21.45
CA VAL A 367 -9.35 -2.02 -20.61
C VAL A 367 -10.14 -3.25 -20.16
N ASN A 368 -9.46 -4.34 -19.87
CA ASN A 368 -10.06 -5.61 -19.47
C ASN A 368 -9.56 -6.14 -18.13
N ALA A 369 -8.72 -5.36 -17.44
CA ALA A 369 -8.33 -5.61 -16.06
C ALA A 369 -8.14 -4.30 -15.29
N ILE A 370 -8.41 -4.32 -13.99
CA ILE A 370 -8.04 -3.29 -13.03
C ILE A 370 -7.00 -3.90 -12.09
N GLU A 371 -5.91 -3.20 -11.85
CA GLU A 371 -4.95 -3.50 -10.79
C GLU A 371 -5.16 -2.50 -9.66
N LEU A 372 -5.63 -2.98 -8.53
CA LEU A 372 -5.82 -2.17 -7.34
C LEU A 372 -4.48 -2.02 -6.62
N MET A 373 -4.06 -0.80 -6.36
CA MET A 373 -2.97 -0.54 -5.42
C MET A 373 -3.30 -1.19 -4.06
N PRO A 374 -2.31 -1.42 -3.17
CA PRO A 374 -2.53 -2.23 -1.98
C PRO A 374 -3.70 -1.75 -1.12
N ILE A 375 -4.62 -2.66 -0.80
CA ILE A 375 -5.83 -2.42 -0.01
C ILE A 375 -5.95 -3.35 1.21
N GLN A 376 -4.93 -4.14 1.49
CA GLN A 376 -4.83 -4.86 2.76
C GLN A 376 -4.61 -3.84 3.86
N GLU A 377 -5.08 -4.12 5.08
CA GLU A 377 -5.02 -3.16 6.19
C GLU A 377 -3.62 -2.62 6.39
N PHE A 378 -3.47 -1.31 6.31
CA PHE A 378 -2.23 -0.57 6.45
C PHE A 378 -2.28 0.38 7.67
N ASP A 379 -1.12 0.85 8.13
CA ASP A 379 -1.09 1.83 9.22
C ASP A 379 -1.62 3.19 8.76
N GLY A 380 -2.55 3.76 9.52
CA GLY A 380 -3.21 5.05 9.24
C GLY A 380 -4.38 4.96 8.27
N ASN A 381 -4.96 6.13 7.91
CA ASN A 381 -6.11 6.22 6.99
C ASN A 381 -5.76 6.83 5.62
N ASN A 382 -4.52 7.24 5.41
CA ASN A 382 -4.08 7.95 4.21
C ASN A 382 -2.75 7.39 3.72
N SER A 383 -2.79 6.40 2.83
CA SER A 383 -1.62 5.71 2.32
C SER A 383 -1.80 5.28 0.87
N TRP A 384 -0.70 4.92 0.22
CA TRP A 384 -0.71 4.11 -1.00
C TRP A 384 -0.89 2.61 -0.72
N GLY A 385 -0.85 2.20 0.58
CA GLY A 385 -1.00 0.83 1.02
C GLY A 385 0.28 0.01 1.14
N TYR A 386 1.45 0.60 0.84
CA TYR A 386 2.75 -0.10 0.95
C TYR A 386 3.32 -0.13 2.38
N ASN A 387 2.47 0.12 3.37
CA ASN A 387 2.76 -0.03 4.80
C ASN A 387 1.77 -0.99 5.48
N PRO A 388 1.65 -2.26 4.98
CA PRO A 388 0.64 -3.19 5.49
C PRO A 388 0.96 -3.67 6.90
N CYS A 389 -0.11 -3.89 7.68
CA CYS A 389 -0.02 -4.43 9.02
C CYS A 389 -0.86 -5.70 9.24
N TYR A 390 -1.99 -5.88 8.51
CA TYR A 390 -2.81 -7.09 8.56
C TYR A 390 -3.22 -7.54 7.16
N TYR A 391 -2.77 -8.73 6.76
CA TYR A 391 -2.87 -9.20 5.38
C TYR A 391 -4.20 -9.86 5.01
N PHE A 392 -4.96 -10.33 6.00
CA PHE A 392 -6.28 -10.96 5.78
C PHE A 392 -7.42 -9.95 5.90
N ALA A 393 -7.19 -8.79 6.51
CA ALA A 393 -8.14 -7.69 6.58
C ALA A 393 -7.97 -6.75 5.38
N MET A 394 -9.10 -6.26 4.85
CA MET A 394 -9.12 -5.15 3.89
C MET A 394 -9.26 -3.83 4.64
N ASP A 395 -8.58 -2.80 4.14
CA ASP A 395 -8.50 -1.51 4.82
C ASP A 395 -9.86 -0.79 4.86
N LYS A 396 -10.24 -0.35 6.06
CA LYS A 396 -11.50 0.34 6.32
C LYS A 396 -11.58 1.73 5.70
N ALA A 397 -10.44 2.35 5.39
CA ALA A 397 -10.39 3.67 4.76
C ALA A 397 -11.02 3.69 3.36
N TYR A 398 -11.08 2.54 2.70
CA TYR A 398 -11.71 2.43 1.40
C TYR A 398 -13.11 1.82 1.42
N GLY A 399 -13.50 1.12 2.51
CA GLY A 399 -14.83 0.56 2.61
C GLY A 399 -14.94 -0.73 3.43
N THR A 400 -16.12 -1.34 3.39
CA THR A 400 -16.42 -2.60 4.09
C THR A 400 -16.06 -3.83 3.24
N LYS A 401 -15.94 -4.99 3.89
CA LYS A 401 -15.73 -6.29 3.22
C LYS A 401 -16.74 -6.54 2.10
N GLU A 402 -18.00 -6.18 2.34
CA GLU A 402 -19.10 -6.33 1.39
C GLU A 402 -18.93 -5.41 0.17
N GLU A 403 -18.49 -4.17 0.39
CA GLU A 403 -18.27 -3.20 -0.69
C GLU A 403 -17.10 -3.62 -1.59
N TYR A 404 -16.05 -4.21 -1.02
CA TYR A 404 -14.96 -4.81 -1.81
C TYR A 404 -15.46 -5.95 -2.71
N LYS A 405 -16.24 -6.88 -2.16
CA LYS A 405 -16.83 -7.97 -2.95
C LYS A 405 -17.78 -7.46 -4.02
N GLN A 406 -18.58 -6.43 -3.69
CA GLN A 406 -19.48 -5.81 -4.64
C GLN A 406 -18.74 -5.17 -5.81
N PHE A 407 -17.64 -4.47 -5.56
CA PHE A 407 -16.81 -3.87 -6.61
C PHE A 407 -16.28 -4.95 -7.56
N ILE A 408 -15.72 -6.04 -7.02
CA ILE A 408 -15.20 -7.14 -7.83
C ILE A 408 -16.31 -7.79 -8.67
N ASP A 409 -17.48 -8.04 -8.07
CA ASP A 409 -18.64 -8.61 -8.78
C ASP A 409 -19.15 -7.69 -9.89
N GLU A 410 -19.18 -6.37 -9.67
CA GLU A 410 -19.53 -5.39 -10.71
C GLU A 410 -18.50 -5.33 -11.84
N CYS A 411 -17.19 -5.43 -11.53
CA CYS A 411 -16.14 -5.57 -12.53
C CYS A 411 -16.34 -6.83 -13.38
N HIS A 412 -16.58 -7.97 -12.73
CA HIS A 412 -16.82 -9.25 -13.43
C HIS A 412 -18.06 -9.21 -14.35
N LYS A 413 -19.16 -8.57 -13.93
CA LYS A 413 -20.34 -8.34 -14.79
C LYS A 413 -20.01 -7.57 -16.06
N GLN A 414 -19.04 -6.67 -15.99
CA GLN A 414 -18.58 -5.89 -17.12
C GLN A 414 -17.46 -6.56 -17.93
N GLY A 415 -17.05 -7.78 -17.53
CA GLY A 415 -15.95 -8.49 -18.18
C GLY A 415 -14.56 -7.89 -17.88
N ILE A 416 -14.40 -7.28 -16.70
CA ILE A 416 -13.15 -6.68 -16.21
C ILE A 416 -12.61 -7.55 -15.09
N ALA A 417 -11.38 -8.04 -15.24
CA ALA A 417 -10.66 -8.73 -14.19
C ALA A 417 -10.19 -7.76 -13.09
N VAL A 418 -10.07 -8.25 -11.86
CA VAL A 418 -9.54 -7.45 -10.74
C VAL A 418 -8.29 -8.12 -10.18
N LEU A 419 -7.17 -7.44 -10.30
CA LEU A 419 -5.87 -7.83 -9.75
C LEU A 419 -5.61 -7.04 -8.47
N LEU A 420 -4.94 -7.64 -7.50
CA LEU A 420 -4.54 -6.98 -6.26
C LEU A 420 -3.03 -6.83 -6.20
N ASP A 421 -2.57 -5.61 -5.93
CA ASP A 421 -1.18 -5.37 -5.55
C ASP A 421 -0.95 -5.83 -4.11
N VAL A 422 -0.01 -6.76 -3.91
CA VAL A 422 0.28 -7.40 -2.61
C VAL A 422 1.72 -7.16 -2.18
N VAL A 423 1.88 -6.74 -0.94
CA VAL A 423 3.15 -6.30 -0.37
C VAL A 423 3.67 -7.36 0.60
N TYR A 424 4.39 -8.36 0.10
CA TYR A 424 4.95 -9.41 0.97
C TYR A 424 6.46 -9.27 1.23
N ASN A 425 7.10 -8.23 0.70
CA ASN A 425 8.50 -7.97 1.02
C ASN A 425 8.68 -7.59 2.49
N HIS A 426 7.76 -6.82 3.04
CA HIS A 426 7.88 -6.22 4.37
C HIS A 426 6.51 -6.02 5.02
N ALA A 427 6.51 -5.78 6.34
CA ALA A 427 5.36 -5.30 7.10
C ALA A 427 5.80 -4.21 8.07
N THR A 428 4.85 -3.41 8.56
CA THR A 428 5.13 -2.40 9.60
C THR A 428 5.35 -3.04 10.97
N GLY A 429 5.82 -2.26 11.93
CA GLY A 429 5.96 -2.68 13.33
C GLY A 429 4.61 -3.00 14.01
N SER A 430 3.49 -2.59 13.42
CA SER A 430 2.15 -2.92 13.90
C SER A 430 1.73 -4.36 13.62
N HIS A 431 2.43 -5.05 12.72
CA HIS A 431 2.14 -6.45 12.39
C HIS A 431 2.31 -7.37 13.61
N PRO A 432 1.36 -8.30 13.89
CA PRO A 432 1.41 -9.16 15.08
C PRO A 432 2.70 -9.95 15.23
N PHE A 433 3.21 -10.53 14.13
CA PHE A 433 4.46 -11.29 14.16
C PHE A 433 5.71 -10.42 14.38
N ALA A 434 5.68 -9.15 14.00
CA ALA A 434 6.75 -8.21 14.32
C ALA A 434 6.74 -7.89 15.83
N LYS A 435 5.54 -7.55 16.36
CA LYS A 435 5.34 -7.23 17.78
C LYS A 435 5.64 -8.40 18.72
N LEU A 436 5.34 -9.64 18.32
CA LEU A 436 5.51 -10.82 19.16
C LEU A 436 6.98 -11.02 19.58
N TYR A 437 7.93 -10.68 18.71
CA TYR A 437 9.36 -10.71 18.98
C TYR A 437 9.99 -9.39 18.56
N TRP A 438 9.92 -8.41 19.45
CA TRP A 438 10.33 -7.03 19.22
C TRP A 438 11.51 -6.62 20.08
N ASN A 439 12.46 -5.89 19.50
CA ASN A 439 13.55 -5.24 20.20
C ASN A 439 13.29 -3.73 20.32
N SER A 440 12.70 -3.32 21.44
CA SER A 440 12.33 -1.92 21.67
C SER A 440 13.51 -0.95 21.75
N LYS A 441 14.74 -1.45 22.05
CA LYS A 441 15.95 -0.61 22.09
C LYS A 441 16.42 -0.15 20.71
N GLU A 442 16.17 -0.98 19.69
CA GLU A 442 16.58 -0.72 18.32
C GLU A 442 15.39 -0.39 17.41
N SER A 443 14.16 -0.42 17.95
CA SER A 443 12.92 -0.25 17.20
C SER A 443 12.86 -1.15 15.97
N LYS A 444 13.22 -2.42 16.16
CA LYS A 444 13.29 -3.45 15.14
C LYS A 444 12.72 -4.77 15.64
N THR A 445 12.46 -5.67 14.71
CA THR A 445 12.20 -7.08 15.03
C THR A 445 13.38 -7.70 15.75
N ALA A 446 13.13 -8.52 16.74
CA ALA A 446 14.18 -9.15 17.55
C ALA A 446 14.93 -10.20 16.73
N LYS A 447 16.18 -10.46 17.10
CA LYS A 447 17.06 -11.43 16.41
C LYS A 447 16.49 -12.86 16.39
N ASN A 448 15.69 -13.20 17.40
CA ASN A 448 15.03 -14.50 17.50
C ASN A 448 13.63 -14.55 16.87
N ASN A 449 13.23 -13.51 16.12
CA ASN A 449 11.97 -13.51 15.37
C ASN A 449 12.03 -14.52 14.21
N PRO A 450 11.12 -15.52 14.14
CA PRO A 450 11.17 -16.54 13.10
C PRO A 450 10.55 -16.12 11.75
N TRP A 451 9.91 -14.94 11.68
CA TRP A 451 9.27 -14.41 10.47
C TRP A 451 10.05 -13.29 9.80
N PHE A 452 10.78 -12.48 10.56
CA PHE A 452 11.42 -11.27 10.06
C PHE A 452 12.94 -11.29 10.21
N ASN A 453 13.60 -10.65 9.26
CA ASN A 453 15.01 -10.28 9.39
C ASN A 453 15.16 -9.06 10.32
N VAL A 454 16.24 -8.97 11.07
CA VAL A 454 16.59 -7.75 11.82
C VAL A 454 16.95 -6.62 10.85
N ASP A 455 17.73 -6.96 9.84
CA ASP A 455 18.12 -6.08 8.74
C ASP A 455 17.91 -6.83 7.43
N ALA A 456 17.33 -6.16 6.43
CA ALA A 456 17.14 -6.75 5.11
C ALA A 456 18.49 -7.18 4.50
N PRO A 457 18.59 -8.35 3.87
CA PRO A 457 19.81 -8.80 3.21
C PRO A 457 20.10 -8.06 1.89
N HIS A 458 19.17 -7.26 1.41
CA HIS A 458 19.21 -6.48 0.18
C HIS A 458 19.15 -4.96 0.45
N PRO A 459 19.51 -4.09 -0.51
CA PRO A 459 19.56 -2.64 -0.30
C PRO A 459 18.19 -1.94 -0.26
N PHE A 460 17.11 -2.65 -0.59
CA PHE A 460 15.74 -2.11 -0.66
C PHE A 460 15.00 -2.35 0.66
N SER A 461 15.58 -1.88 1.77
CA SER A 461 14.97 -2.03 3.10
C SER A 461 13.84 -1.02 3.26
N VAL A 462 12.63 -1.54 3.50
CA VAL A 462 11.43 -0.78 3.83
C VAL A 462 10.80 -1.47 5.04
N PHE A 463 10.47 -0.73 6.09
CA PHE A 463 9.91 -1.27 7.34
C PHE A 463 10.65 -2.52 7.85
N HIS A 464 9.95 -3.64 8.09
CA HIS A 464 10.52 -4.89 8.60
C HIS A 464 10.43 -5.98 7.54
N ASP A 465 11.58 -6.48 7.14
CA ASP A 465 11.77 -7.39 6.02
C ASP A 465 11.37 -8.83 6.39
N PHE A 466 10.47 -9.45 5.62
CA PHE A 466 10.11 -10.85 5.79
C PHE A 466 11.22 -11.80 5.35
N ASN A 467 11.50 -12.81 6.17
CA ASN A 467 12.40 -13.91 5.81
C ASN A 467 11.66 -14.95 4.95
N HIS A 468 11.69 -14.83 3.63
CA HIS A 468 11.02 -15.76 2.72
C HIS A 468 11.66 -17.18 2.66
N GLU A 469 12.82 -17.40 3.27
CA GLU A 469 13.36 -18.75 3.49
C GLU A 469 12.68 -19.44 4.69
N SER A 470 12.03 -18.69 5.59
CA SER A 470 11.26 -19.26 6.70
C SER A 470 10.04 -20.02 6.20
N PRO A 471 9.86 -21.29 6.59
CA PRO A 471 8.64 -22.03 6.27
C PRO A 471 7.37 -21.34 6.79
N LEU A 472 7.46 -20.64 7.91
CA LEU A 472 6.34 -19.92 8.53
C LEU A 472 5.89 -18.73 7.66
N VAL A 473 6.82 -17.97 7.09
CA VAL A 473 6.52 -16.88 6.16
C VAL A 473 5.90 -17.45 4.89
N ARG A 474 6.49 -18.50 4.32
CA ARG A 474 5.97 -19.12 3.11
C ARG A 474 4.54 -19.65 3.29
N GLU A 475 4.26 -20.29 4.43
CA GLU A 475 2.91 -20.75 4.74
C GLU A 475 1.92 -19.59 4.92
N PHE A 476 2.32 -18.54 5.64
CA PHE A 476 1.51 -17.33 5.83
C PHE A 476 1.13 -16.68 4.49
N VAL A 477 2.11 -16.48 3.61
CA VAL A 477 1.87 -15.87 2.28
C VAL A 477 0.98 -16.77 1.42
N LYS A 478 1.25 -18.06 1.36
CA LYS A 478 0.42 -19.01 0.58
C LYS A 478 -1.02 -19.07 1.08
N ARG A 479 -1.21 -19.07 2.38
CA ARG A 479 -2.54 -19.05 2.99
C ARG A 479 -3.28 -17.75 2.66
N ASN A 480 -2.60 -16.62 2.69
CA ASN A 480 -3.18 -15.32 2.32
C ASN A 480 -3.57 -15.27 0.84
N LEU A 481 -2.68 -15.70 -0.08
CA LEU A 481 -2.98 -15.78 -1.51
C LEU A 481 -4.22 -16.64 -1.80
N LYS A 482 -4.31 -17.81 -1.17
CA LYS A 482 -5.48 -18.70 -1.29
C LYS A 482 -6.74 -18.03 -0.79
N PHE A 483 -6.69 -17.38 0.39
CA PHE A 483 -7.80 -16.64 0.97
C PHE A 483 -8.32 -15.55 0.03
N LEU A 484 -7.43 -14.74 -0.53
CA LEU A 484 -7.79 -13.65 -1.44
C LEU A 484 -8.47 -14.16 -2.72
N LEU A 485 -8.00 -15.28 -3.28
CA LEU A 485 -8.61 -15.92 -4.46
C LEU A 485 -9.98 -16.54 -4.15
N GLU A 486 -10.13 -17.19 -3.00
CA GLU A 486 -11.35 -17.91 -2.64
C GLU A 486 -12.44 -16.99 -2.09
N GLU A 487 -12.08 -16.08 -1.19
CA GLU A 487 -13.00 -15.23 -0.45
C GLU A 487 -13.43 -13.98 -1.22
N TYR A 488 -12.45 -13.31 -1.87
CA TYR A 488 -12.71 -12.08 -2.62
C TYR A 488 -12.81 -12.29 -4.13
N LYS A 489 -12.39 -13.48 -4.63
CA LYS A 489 -12.38 -13.80 -6.07
C LYS A 489 -11.53 -12.85 -6.90
N PHE A 490 -10.39 -12.40 -6.38
CA PHE A 490 -9.40 -11.73 -7.21
C PHE A 490 -8.95 -12.63 -8.35
N ASP A 491 -8.66 -12.04 -9.51
CA ASP A 491 -8.25 -12.75 -10.73
C ASP A 491 -6.73 -12.84 -10.86
N GLY A 492 -6.01 -12.36 -9.88
CA GLY A 492 -4.56 -12.40 -9.83
C GLY A 492 -3.96 -11.33 -8.94
N PHE A 493 -2.64 -11.25 -9.01
CA PHE A 493 -1.86 -10.39 -8.14
C PHE A 493 -0.72 -9.70 -8.89
N ARG A 494 -0.39 -8.48 -8.45
CA ARG A 494 0.93 -7.88 -8.66
C ARG A 494 1.69 -7.96 -7.34
N PHE A 495 2.88 -8.52 -7.34
CA PHE A 495 3.73 -8.65 -6.16
C PHE A 495 4.74 -7.50 -6.12
N ASP A 496 4.65 -6.71 -5.06
CA ASP A 496 5.57 -5.62 -4.78
C ASP A 496 6.96 -6.12 -4.44
N LEU A 497 7.98 -5.44 -4.98
CA LEU A 497 9.40 -5.56 -4.61
C LEU A 497 9.91 -7.02 -4.48
N THR A 498 9.54 -7.90 -5.41
CA THR A 498 9.94 -9.32 -5.38
C THR A 498 11.45 -9.55 -5.48
N LYS A 499 12.20 -8.55 -5.90
CA LYS A 499 13.67 -8.54 -5.84
C LYS A 499 14.20 -8.77 -4.41
N GLY A 500 13.42 -8.38 -3.39
CA GLY A 500 13.73 -8.55 -1.99
C GLY A 500 13.50 -9.96 -1.42
N PHE A 501 12.85 -10.89 -2.15
CA PHE A 501 12.49 -12.23 -1.62
C PHE A 501 13.69 -13.18 -1.56
N THR A 502 14.75 -12.78 -0.83
CA THR A 502 16.01 -13.51 -0.77
C THR A 502 16.70 -13.34 0.59
N GLN A 503 17.52 -14.31 0.98
CA GLN A 503 18.46 -14.19 2.09
C GLN A 503 19.91 -13.99 1.61
N ASN A 504 20.13 -13.95 0.29
CA ASN A 504 21.44 -13.66 -0.29
C ASN A 504 21.79 -12.18 -0.14
N LYS A 505 22.89 -11.91 0.55
CA LYS A 505 23.32 -10.52 0.76
C LYS A 505 23.71 -9.86 -0.57
N SER A 506 23.16 -8.70 -0.82
CA SER A 506 23.40 -7.92 -2.03
C SER A 506 23.53 -6.42 -1.73
N ASN A 507 23.95 -5.67 -2.74
CA ASN A 507 23.95 -4.22 -2.76
C ASN A 507 23.31 -3.74 -4.07
N GLU A 508 23.18 -2.45 -4.29
CA GLU A 508 22.54 -1.87 -5.48
C GLU A 508 23.07 -2.42 -6.79
N SER A 509 24.37 -2.69 -6.88
CA SER A 509 25.01 -3.20 -8.11
C SER A 509 24.82 -4.71 -8.32
N THR A 510 24.46 -5.47 -7.30
CA THR A 510 24.37 -6.93 -7.34
C THR A 510 22.97 -7.49 -7.11
N ALA A 511 22.06 -6.69 -6.59
CA ALA A 511 20.70 -7.13 -6.25
C ALA A 511 19.88 -7.63 -7.46
N SER A 512 20.20 -7.12 -8.67
CA SER A 512 19.56 -7.55 -9.92
C SER A 512 20.18 -8.81 -10.53
N ASN A 513 21.27 -9.34 -9.96
CA ASN A 513 21.87 -10.58 -10.44
C ASN A 513 20.94 -11.77 -10.17
N LYS A 514 21.02 -12.76 -11.04
CA LYS A 514 20.22 -13.97 -10.92
C LYS A 514 20.40 -14.63 -9.55
N ASP A 515 19.25 -14.96 -8.91
CA ASP A 515 19.18 -15.61 -7.62
C ASP A 515 18.26 -16.83 -7.68
N ASP A 516 18.87 -18.03 -7.69
CA ASP A 516 18.13 -19.28 -7.78
C ASP A 516 17.25 -19.57 -6.56
N SER A 517 17.59 -19.06 -5.35
CA SER A 517 16.75 -19.21 -4.16
C SER A 517 15.46 -18.37 -4.29
N ARG A 518 15.56 -17.15 -4.77
CA ARG A 518 14.42 -16.26 -5.05
C ARG A 518 13.50 -16.84 -6.13
N ILE A 519 14.06 -17.40 -7.18
CA ILE A 519 13.30 -18.10 -8.23
C ILE A 519 12.48 -19.25 -7.64
N VAL A 520 13.07 -20.06 -6.75
CA VAL A 520 12.37 -21.17 -6.09
C VAL A 520 11.19 -20.66 -5.23
N ILE A 521 11.39 -19.60 -4.48
CA ILE A 521 10.35 -18.97 -3.63
C ILE A 521 9.19 -18.47 -4.51
N LEU A 522 9.49 -17.70 -5.54
CA LEU A 522 8.48 -17.14 -6.45
C LEU A 522 7.70 -18.22 -7.20
N LYS A 523 8.37 -19.28 -7.65
CA LYS A 523 7.71 -20.46 -8.27
C LYS A 523 6.82 -21.21 -7.29
N ASP A 524 7.15 -21.27 -5.99
CA ASP A 524 6.30 -21.89 -4.96
C ASP A 524 5.01 -21.07 -4.73
N TYR A 525 5.11 -19.75 -4.67
CA TYR A 525 3.93 -18.88 -4.60
C TYR A 525 3.08 -18.95 -5.87
N TYR A 526 3.69 -18.92 -7.05
CA TYR A 526 2.99 -19.12 -8.32
C TYR A 526 2.25 -20.45 -8.38
N LYS A 527 2.87 -21.54 -7.89
CA LYS A 527 2.22 -22.84 -7.81
C LYS A 527 0.97 -22.79 -6.93
N THR A 528 1.01 -22.08 -5.81
CA THR A 528 -0.16 -21.91 -4.93
C THR A 528 -1.27 -21.16 -5.65
N VAL A 529 -0.96 -20.03 -6.28
CA VAL A 529 -1.92 -19.24 -7.07
C VAL A 529 -2.56 -20.10 -8.16
N ASN A 530 -1.73 -20.73 -8.98
CA ASN A 530 -2.19 -21.53 -10.12
C ASN A 530 -2.95 -22.82 -9.72
N THR A 531 -2.65 -23.40 -8.55
CA THR A 531 -3.39 -24.56 -8.03
C THR A 531 -4.75 -24.14 -7.49
N THR A 532 -4.84 -22.97 -6.85
CA THR A 532 -6.10 -22.44 -6.30
C THR A 532 -7.01 -21.93 -7.42
N ASN A 533 -6.46 -21.14 -8.34
CA ASN A 533 -7.18 -20.66 -9.53
C ASN A 533 -6.26 -20.72 -10.77
N PRO A 534 -6.41 -21.70 -11.66
CA PRO A 534 -5.57 -21.83 -12.85
C PRO A 534 -5.67 -20.68 -13.86
N ASN A 535 -6.68 -19.82 -13.73
CA ASN A 535 -6.85 -18.63 -14.58
C ASN A 535 -6.27 -17.38 -13.94
N ALA A 536 -5.80 -17.43 -12.69
CA ALA A 536 -5.25 -16.27 -12.00
C ALA A 536 -3.88 -15.89 -12.57
N VAL A 537 -3.65 -14.57 -12.70
CA VAL A 537 -2.40 -14.00 -13.19
C VAL A 537 -1.51 -13.63 -12.01
N MET A 538 -0.21 -13.87 -12.14
CA MET A 538 0.81 -13.39 -11.19
C MET A 538 1.80 -12.48 -11.91
N ILE A 539 1.83 -11.22 -11.52
CA ILE A 539 2.71 -10.19 -12.04
C ILE A 539 3.73 -9.85 -10.95
N LEU A 540 4.97 -9.63 -11.33
CA LEU A 540 6.06 -9.34 -10.40
C LEU A 540 6.65 -7.95 -10.70
N GLU A 541 6.72 -7.10 -9.68
CA GLU A 541 7.67 -6.01 -9.71
C GLU A 541 9.04 -6.57 -9.34
N HIS A 542 9.88 -6.81 -10.34
CA HIS A 542 11.10 -7.58 -10.16
C HIS A 542 12.35 -6.81 -10.52
N PHE A 543 12.41 -6.23 -11.71
CA PHE A 543 13.52 -5.42 -12.23
C PHE A 543 14.91 -6.04 -12.04
N CYS A 544 15.01 -7.34 -12.30
CA CYS A 544 16.25 -8.09 -12.28
C CYS A 544 16.83 -8.27 -13.69
N ASN A 545 17.97 -8.93 -13.79
CA ASN A 545 18.56 -9.24 -15.08
C ASN A 545 17.67 -10.19 -15.90
N LEU A 546 17.75 -10.05 -17.22
CA LEU A 546 16.89 -10.77 -18.17
C LEU A 546 16.93 -12.31 -18.02
N ASP A 547 18.04 -12.88 -17.60
CA ASP A 547 18.19 -14.32 -17.41
C ASP A 547 17.26 -14.87 -16.31
N GLU A 548 17.07 -14.12 -15.21
CA GLU A 548 16.11 -14.44 -14.16
C GLU A 548 14.67 -14.15 -14.60
N GLU A 549 14.42 -12.94 -15.11
CA GLU A 549 13.07 -12.56 -15.56
C GLU A 549 12.51 -13.50 -16.63
N SER A 550 13.35 -13.88 -17.59
CA SER A 550 13.00 -14.83 -18.65
C SER A 550 12.66 -16.23 -18.10
N GLU A 551 13.34 -16.65 -17.02
CA GLU A 551 13.06 -17.93 -16.38
C GLU A 551 11.69 -17.89 -15.65
N LEU A 552 11.38 -16.81 -14.96
CA LEU A 552 10.10 -16.60 -14.28
C LEU A 552 8.95 -16.47 -15.30
N ALA A 553 9.15 -15.72 -16.38
CA ALA A 553 8.17 -15.59 -17.44
C ALA A 553 7.86 -16.94 -18.13
N LYS A 554 8.89 -17.74 -18.42
CA LYS A 554 8.70 -19.11 -18.98
C LYS A 554 7.99 -20.07 -18.01
N ALA A 555 8.01 -19.79 -16.71
CA ALA A 555 7.25 -20.52 -15.72
C ALA A 555 5.77 -20.12 -15.65
N GLY A 556 5.37 -19.03 -16.35
CA GLY A 556 3.99 -18.55 -16.45
C GLY A 556 3.69 -17.25 -15.70
N MET A 557 4.68 -16.66 -15.03
CA MET A 557 4.55 -15.34 -14.38
C MET A 557 4.73 -14.21 -15.39
N LYS A 558 4.24 -13.02 -15.06
CA LYS A 558 4.46 -11.81 -15.83
C LYS A 558 5.31 -10.83 -14.99
N LEU A 559 6.07 -9.98 -15.67
CA LEU A 559 7.00 -9.03 -15.03
C LEU A 559 6.63 -7.60 -15.44
N TRP A 560 6.63 -6.67 -14.50
CA TRP A 560 6.55 -5.26 -14.81
C TRP A 560 7.76 -4.85 -15.65
N HIS A 561 7.51 -4.05 -16.71
CA HIS A 561 8.57 -3.55 -17.57
C HIS A 561 8.40 -2.05 -17.80
N ASN A 562 9.30 -1.29 -17.19
CA ASN A 562 9.28 0.16 -17.15
C ASN A 562 9.81 0.78 -18.46
N MET A 563 8.93 1.49 -19.18
CA MET A 563 9.24 2.22 -20.40
C MET A 563 9.13 3.75 -20.21
N ASN A 564 8.99 4.22 -18.97
CA ASN A 564 8.71 5.61 -18.67
C ASN A 564 9.72 6.58 -19.29
N GLU A 565 11.04 6.33 -19.17
CA GLU A 565 12.05 7.22 -19.75
C GLU A 565 11.84 7.40 -21.24
N SER A 566 11.68 6.31 -22.00
CA SER A 566 11.53 6.37 -23.46
C SER A 566 10.28 7.14 -23.87
N TYR A 567 9.18 6.94 -23.17
CA TYR A 567 7.91 7.61 -23.44
C TYR A 567 7.86 9.06 -22.93
N CYS A 568 8.52 9.37 -21.84
CA CYS A 568 8.74 10.75 -21.40
C CYS A 568 9.56 11.55 -22.42
N GLN A 569 10.67 10.99 -22.92
CA GLN A 569 11.50 11.65 -23.92
C GLN A 569 10.70 11.91 -25.21
N SER A 570 10.02 10.90 -25.74
CA SER A 570 9.20 11.10 -26.94
C SER A 570 8.00 12.04 -26.68
N GLY A 571 7.38 11.98 -25.50
CA GLY A 571 6.33 12.91 -25.08
C GLY A 571 6.77 14.36 -25.04
N MET A 572 8.00 14.63 -24.58
CA MET A 572 8.63 15.94 -24.59
C MET A 572 9.06 16.43 -25.98
N GLY A 573 8.94 15.58 -27.02
CA GLY A 573 9.44 15.89 -28.37
C GLY A 573 10.95 15.75 -28.50
N GLU A 574 11.58 14.93 -27.66
CA GLU A 574 13.03 14.67 -27.65
C GLU A 574 13.34 13.30 -28.27
N SER A 575 14.29 13.27 -29.21
CA SER A 575 14.70 12.01 -29.84
C SER A 575 15.66 11.19 -28.98
N SER A 576 16.48 11.84 -28.14
CA SER A 576 17.43 11.17 -27.25
C SER A 576 16.71 10.29 -26.23
N ASN A 577 17.19 9.07 -26.00
CA ASN A 577 16.65 8.09 -25.09
C ASN A 577 15.16 7.71 -25.33
N SER A 578 14.63 7.97 -26.54
CA SER A 578 13.24 7.69 -26.90
C SER A 578 13.07 6.35 -27.64
N ASP A 579 13.91 5.37 -27.36
CA ASP A 579 13.92 4.08 -28.05
C ASP A 579 12.79 3.17 -27.54
N PHE A 580 11.79 2.87 -28.40
CA PHE A 580 10.71 1.97 -28.05
C PHE A 580 11.03 0.49 -28.27
N SER A 581 12.19 0.17 -28.88
CA SER A 581 12.57 -1.22 -29.14
C SER A 581 12.77 -2.02 -27.85
N TYR A 582 12.97 -1.36 -26.73
CA TYR A 582 13.08 -1.99 -25.42
C TYR A 582 11.79 -2.66 -24.93
N MET A 583 10.63 -2.35 -25.50
CA MET A 583 9.37 -3.05 -25.18
C MET A 583 9.40 -4.55 -25.49
N ARG A 584 10.34 -5.01 -26.26
CA ARG A 584 10.48 -6.40 -26.69
C ARG A 584 11.94 -6.85 -26.65
N ASN A 585 12.14 -8.11 -26.25
CA ASN A 585 13.45 -8.73 -26.28
C ASN A 585 13.30 -10.19 -26.74
N SER A 586 14.17 -10.65 -27.63
CA SER A 586 14.13 -12.03 -28.14
C SER A 586 14.33 -13.11 -27.07
N GLY A 587 14.89 -12.74 -25.91
CA GLY A 587 15.07 -13.61 -24.74
C GLY A 587 13.84 -13.73 -23.83
N MET A 588 12.85 -12.86 -24.02
CA MET A 588 11.63 -12.77 -23.21
C MET A 588 10.41 -13.18 -24.04
N PRO A 589 9.51 -14.05 -23.54
CA PRO A 589 8.20 -14.25 -24.17
C PRO A 589 7.46 -12.92 -24.33
N ALA A 590 6.74 -12.71 -25.41
CA ALA A 590 6.04 -11.45 -25.65
C ALA A 590 5.00 -11.12 -24.57
N GLU A 591 4.38 -12.15 -24.02
CA GLU A 591 3.41 -12.08 -22.92
C GLU A 591 4.08 -11.97 -21.54
N GLY A 592 5.40 -12.07 -21.46
CA GLY A 592 6.16 -12.08 -20.21
C GLY A 592 6.29 -10.71 -19.56
N TRP A 593 6.31 -9.64 -20.36
CA TRP A 593 6.40 -8.28 -19.85
C TRP A 593 5.07 -7.53 -19.89
N VAL A 594 4.65 -7.00 -18.74
CA VAL A 594 3.62 -5.97 -18.64
C VAL A 594 4.29 -4.61 -18.82
N ASN A 595 4.28 -4.11 -20.05
CA ASN A 595 4.88 -2.81 -20.34
C ASN A 595 4.01 -1.67 -19.84
N PHE A 596 4.63 -0.60 -19.30
CA PHE A 596 3.94 0.63 -18.93
C PHE A 596 4.72 1.89 -19.29
N MET A 597 3.99 2.97 -19.63
CA MET A 597 4.56 4.31 -19.83
C MET A 597 4.63 5.08 -18.53
N GLU A 598 3.71 4.81 -17.63
CA GLU A 598 3.53 5.44 -16.32
C GLU A 598 3.06 4.39 -15.31
N SER A 599 3.44 4.55 -14.05
CA SER A 599 2.87 3.87 -12.89
C SER A 599 2.74 4.87 -11.73
N HIS A 600 2.30 4.43 -10.57
CA HIS A 600 2.27 5.27 -9.36
C HIS A 600 3.68 5.70 -8.92
N ASP A 601 4.74 5.02 -9.37
CA ASP A 601 6.13 5.26 -8.96
C ASP A 601 6.90 6.22 -9.86
N GLU A 602 6.51 6.35 -11.14
CA GLU A 602 7.21 7.16 -12.11
C GLU A 602 6.51 8.51 -12.34
N GLU A 603 7.31 9.44 -12.90
CA GLU A 603 6.79 10.74 -13.27
C GLU A 603 5.84 10.64 -14.48
N ARG A 604 4.77 11.42 -14.48
CA ARG A 604 3.78 11.48 -15.55
C ARG A 604 4.38 11.99 -16.86
N VAL A 605 4.10 11.31 -17.95
CA VAL A 605 4.56 11.73 -19.29
C VAL A 605 4.04 13.12 -19.65
N ALA A 606 2.79 13.40 -19.36
CA ALA A 606 2.18 14.71 -19.62
C ALA A 606 2.80 15.82 -18.77
N TYR A 607 3.16 15.56 -17.51
CA TYR A 607 3.89 16.52 -16.67
C TYR A 607 5.27 16.81 -17.24
N LYS A 608 6.04 15.79 -17.61
CA LYS A 608 7.37 15.98 -18.24
C LYS A 608 7.28 16.84 -19.48
N GLN A 609 6.24 16.65 -20.29
CA GLN A 609 5.97 17.43 -21.47
C GLN A 609 5.68 18.92 -21.19
N THR A 610 5.07 19.24 -20.04
CA THR A 610 4.81 20.62 -19.63
C THR A 610 6.01 21.29 -18.99
N ALA A 611 6.86 20.49 -18.32
CA ALA A 611 7.98 21.01 -17.54
C ALA A 611 9.29 21.10 -18.34
N PHE A 612 9.46 20.26 -19.39
CA PHE A 612 10.74 20.10 -20.09
C PHE A 612 10.54 19.87 -21.59
N GLY A 613 11.66 19.94 -22.33
CA GLY A 613 11.78 19.54 -23.72
C GLY A 613 11.18 20.50 -24.75
N ASN A 614 11.14 20.02 -25.98
CA ASN A 614 10.76 20.84 -27.16
C ASN A 614 9.27 21.23 -27.17
N LEU A 615 8.42 20.50 -26.45
CA LEU A 615 6.97 20.74 -26.36
C LEU A 615 6.52 21.49 -25.10
N GLN A 616 7.45 21.95 -24.26
CA GLN A 616 7.14 22.66 -23.00
C GLN A 616 6.17 23.85 -23.21
N ASN A 617 6.36 24.63 -24.27
CA ASN A 617 5.53 25.79 -24.60
C ASN A 617 4.50 25.53 -25.71
N ALA A 618 4.30 24.27 -26.10
CA ALA A 618 3.31 23.90 -27.11
C ALA A 618 1.89 24.03 -26.58
N SER A 619 0.93 24.25 -27.49
CA SER A 619 -0.51 24.25 -27.12
C SER A 619 -0.94 22.87 -26.61
N LEU A 620 -2.03 22.83 -25.84
CA LEU A 620 -2.59 21.59 -25.35
C LEU A 620 -2.94 20.61 -26.50
N ASP A 621 -3.46 21.13 -27.63
CA ASP A 621 -3.72 20.32 -28.84
C ASP A 621 -2.48 19.56 -29.31
N ILE A 622 -1.34 20.25 -29.46
CA ILE A 622 -0.08 19.64 -29.91
C ILE A 622 0.40 18.61 -28.89
N ARG A 623 0.33 18.93 -27.61
CA ARG A 623 0.75 18.03 -26.55
C ARG A 623 -0.08 16.74 -26.50
N MET A 624 -1.42 16.86 -26.61
CA MET A 624 -2.31 15.68 -26.62
C MET A 624 -2.12 14.83 -27.88
N LYS A 625 -1.89 15.44 -29.05
CA LYS A 625 -1.53 14.70 -30.27
C LYS A 625 -0.24 13.90 -30.12
N GLN A 626 0.80 14.48 -29.47
CA GLN A 626 2.04 13.78 -29.20
C GLN A 626 1.82 12.58 -28.27
N LEU A 627 1.01 12.74 -27.19
CA LEU A 627 0.65 11.65 -26.32
C LEU A 627 -0.19 10.57 -27.03
N GLY A 628 -1.07 10.97 -27.94
CA GLY A 628 -1.81 10.03 -28.80
C GLY A 628 -0.88 9.24 -29.72
N THR A 629 0.19 9.87 -30.21
CA THR A 629 1.23 9.19 -31.01
C THR A 629 2.03 8.20 -30.13
N ASN A 630 2.35 8.54 -28.88
CA ASN A 630 2.91 7.60 -27.92
C ASN A 630 1.97 6.40 -27.71
N ALA A 631 0.68 6.66 -27.44
CA ALA A 631 -0.32 5.62 -27.22
C ALA A 631 -0.45 4.67 -28.42
N ALA A 632 -0.37 5.17 -29.65
CA ALA A 632 -0.44 4.36 -30.84
C ALA A 632 0.68 3.30 -30.91
N PHE A 633 1.91 3.66 -30.59
CA PHE A 633 3.04 2.72 -30.55
C PHE A 633 3.04 1.85 -29.27
N PHE A 634 2.48 2.34 -28.17
CA PHE A 634 2.39 1.58 -26.93
C PHE A 634 1.32 0.48 -27.02
N LEU A 635 0.10 0.85 -27.40
CA LEU A 635 -1.05 -0.04 -27.39
C LEU A 635 -1.09 -1.01 -28.57
N THR A 636 -0.37 -0.75 -29.67
CA THR A 636 -0.34 -1.66 -30.82
C THR A 636 0.74 -2.73 -30.75
N VAL A 637 1.74 -2.60 -29.91
CA VAL A 637 2.71 -3.69 -29.69
C VAL A 637 2.02 -4.86 -28.96
N PRO A 638 2.21 -6.13 -29.42
CA PRO A 638 1.69 -7.32 -28.70
C PRO A 638 2.17 -7.43 -27.25
N GLY A 639 1.47 -8.20 -26.44
CA GLY A 639 1.74 -8.44 -25.03
C GLY A 639 0.99 -7.50 -24.08
N PRO A 640 0.95 -7.81 -22.77
CA PRO A 640 0.18 -7.04 -21.78
C PRO A 640 0.67 -5.60 -21.64
N LYS A 641 -0.23 -4.71 -21.23
CA LYS A 641 0.02 -3.29 -21.01
C LYS A 641 -0.63 -2.83 -19.71
N MET A 642 -0.04 -1.80 -19.10
CA MET A 642 -0.66 -1.11 -17.97
C MET A 642 -0.76 0.39 -18.25
N ILE A 643 -1.86 0.97 -17.83
CA ILE A 643 -2.18 2.40 -17.89
C ILE A 643 -2.41 2.86 -16.45
N TRP A 644 -1.64 3.84 -15.99
CA TRP A 644 -1.87 4.49 -14.71
C TRP A 644 -3.06 5.46 -14.82
N GLN A 645 -3.97 5.44 -13.84
CA GLN A 645 -5.19 6.24 -13.81
C GLN A 645 -4.98 7.67 -14.30
N PHE A 646 -5.89 8.16 -15.15
CA PHE A 646 -5.87 9.45 -15.84
C PHE A 646 -4.73 9.66 -16.86
N GLY A 647 -3.83 8.70 -17.10
CA GLY A 647 -2.82 8.80 -18.15
C GLY A 647 -3.45 8.97 -19.54
N GLU A 648 -4.59 8.34 -19.78
CA GLU A 648 -5.42 8.45 -20.99
C GLU A 648 -6.07 9.85 -21.19
N LEU A 649 -6.03 10.68 -20.15
CA LEU A 649 -6.48 12.09 -20.18
C LEU A 649 -5.29 13.07 -20.22
N GLY A 650 -4.05 12.56 -20.27
CA GLY A 650 -2.85 13.37 -20.20
C GLY A 650 -2.70 14.09 -18.87
N TYR A 651 -2.75 13.34 -17.76
CA TYR A 651 -2.61 13.88 -16.41
C TYR A 651 -1.25 14.54 -16.22
N ASP A 652 -1.24 15.83 -15.96
CA ASP A 652 -0.05 16.68 -15.99
C ASP A 652 0.38 17.28 -14.63
N TYR A 653 -0.03 16.64 -13.55
CA TYR A 653 0.53 16.87 -12.22
C TYR A 653 1.69 15.93 -11.94
N SER A 654 2.79 16.47 -11.39
CA SER A 654 3.93 15.67 -10.96
C SER A 654 3.56 14.74 -9.80
N ILE A 655 4.26 13.63 -9.70
CA ILE A 655 4.25 12.74 -8.53
C ILE A 655 4.60 13.47 -7.22
N MET A 656 5.19 14.66 -7.30
CA MET A 656 5.53 15.50 -6.15
C MET A 656 4.37 16.41 -5.69
N TYR A 657 3.27 16.51 -6.45
CA TYR A 657 2.13 17.35 -6.06
C TYR A 657 1.33 16.74 -4.91
N LYS A 658 0.70 17.62 -4.12
CA LYS A 658 -0.29 17.32 -3.09
C LYS A 658 -1.71 17.60 -3.62
N TYR A 659 -2.74 17.13 -2.89
CA TYR A 659 -4.14 17.26 -3.29
C TYR A 659 -4.60 18.72 -3.51
N ASP A 660 -4.00 19.67 -2.82
CA ASP A 660 -4.30 21.09 -2.94
C ASP A 660 -3.65 21.76 -4.18
N GLY A 661 -2.91 20.96 -4.98
CA GLY A 661 -2.21 21.44 -6.17
C GLY A 661 -0.87 22.12 -5.88
N THR A 662 -0.40 22.13 -4.64
CA THR A 662 0.95 22.59 -4.31
C THR A 662 1.98 21.52 -4.63
N MET A 663 3.18 21.94 -5.03
CA MET A 663 4.28 21.03 -5.36
C MET A 663 5.18 20.85 -4.14
N GLY A 664 5.38 19.64 -3.70
CA GLY A 664 6.38 19.28 -2.70
C GLY A 664 7.80 19.33 -3.25
N THR A 665 8.78 19.13 -2.40
CA THR A 665 10.21 19.12 -2.77
C THR A 665 10.71 17.72 -3.16
N GLU A 666 9.92 16.70 -2.87
CA GLU A 666 10.24 15.29 -3.09
C GLU A 666 8.98 14.48 -3.46
N LYS A 667 9.18 13.26 -3.95
CA LYS A 667 8.10 12.27 -4.12
C LYS A 667 7.44 12.05 -2.75
N ASN A 668 6.12 12.10 -2.73
CA ASN A 668 5.34 11.89 -1.51
C ASN A 668 4.11 11.01 -1.78
N THR A 669 3.59 10.41 -0.72
CA THR A 669 2.40 9.55 -0.75
C THR A 669 1.10 10.32 -0.48
N ASP A 670 1.15 11.64 -0.36
CA ASP A 670 -0.03 12.50 -0.20
C ASP A 670 -1.03 12.27 -1.33
N ALA A 671 -2.30 12.49 -1.05
CA ALA A 671 -3.36 12.45 -2.05
C ALA A 671 -3.06 13.40 -3.21
N LYS A 672 -3.38 12.98 -4.43
CA LYS A 672 -3.13 13.76 -5.65
C LYS A 672 -4.42 14.45 -6.12
N PRO A 673 -4.31 15.56 -6.88
CA PRO A 673 -5.49 16.19 -7.46
C PRO A 673 -6.30 15.24 -8.35
N VAL A 674 -7.58 15.06 -8.06
CA VAL A 674 -8.49 14.26 -8.88
C VAL A 674 -8.99 15.10 -10.04
N LYS A 675 -8.88 14.60 -11.29
CA LYS A 675 -9.03 15.41 -12.50
C LYS A 675 -10.11 14.93 -13.47
N TRP A 676 -11.31 14.63 -12.96
CA TRP A 676 -12.48 14.29 -13.80
C TRP A 676 -12.91 15.44 -14.72
N ASP A 677 -12.62 16.69 -14.36
CA ASP A 677 -12.87 17.88 -15.20
C ASP A 677 -12.10 17.84 -16.52
N TYR A 678 -11.02 17.05 -16.65
CA TYR A 678 -10.26 16.88 -17.89
C TYR A 678 -11.10 16.29 -19.02
N LEU A 679 -12.13 15.49 -18.73
CA LEU A 679 -13.08 14.98 -19.73
C LEU A 679 -13.88 16.09 -20.44
N THR A 680 -13.97 17.27 -19.87
CA THR A 680 -14.68 18.40 -20.49
C THR A 680 -13.81 19.17 -21.48
N ASP A 681 -12.49 18.96 -21.48
CA ASP A 681 -11.58 19.54 -22.45
C ASP A 681 -11.55 18.72 -23.74
N GLN A 682 -11.78 19.33 -24.88
CA GLN A 682 -11.88 18.66 -26.17
C GLN A 682 -10.59 17.93 -26.59
N TYR A 683 -9.40 18.43 -26.23
CA TYR A 683 -8.14 17.85 -26.65
C TYR A 683 -7.77 16.65 -25.76
N ARG A 684 -8.06 16.74 -24.48
CA ARG A 684 -7.89 15.62 -23.54
C ARG A 684 -8.91 14.51 -23.80
N LYS A 685 -10.15 14.87 -24.09
CA LYS A 685 -11.17 13.94 -24.57
C LYS A 685 -10.74 13.25 -25.88
N GLY A 686 -10.12 13.99 -26.80
CA GLY A 686 -9.54 13.44 -28.04
C GLY A 686 -8.42 12.42 -27.76
N LEU A 687 -7.62 12.63 -26.72
CA LEU A 687 -6.63 11.65 -26.28
C LEU A 687 -7.31 10.38 -25.72
N TYR A 688 -8.31 10.51 -24.85
CA TYR A 688 -9.14 9.41 -24.36
C TYR A 688 -9.74 8.61 -25.53
N ASP A 689 -10.32 9.30 -26.50
CA ASP A 689 -10.94 8.64 -27.68
C ASP A 689 -9.89 7.89 -28.51
N THR A 690 -8.65 8.40 -28.58
CA THR A 690 -7.53 7.71 -29.22
C THR A 690 -7.21 6.40 -28.47
N TYR A 691 -7.09 6.44 -27.14
CA TYR A 691 -6.87 5.23 -26.32
C TYR A 691 -8.02 4.25 -26.52
N SER A 692 -9.27 4.69 -26.36
CA SER A 692 -10.44 3.82 -26.48
C SER A 692 -10.54 3.17 -27.86
N THR A 693 -10.27 3.92 -28.95
CA THR A 693 -10.28 3.37 -30.31
C THR A 693 -9.20 2.32 -30.51
N LEU A 694 -7.97 2.57 -30.03
CA LEU A 694 -6.87 1.62 -30.13
C LEU A 694 -7.13 0.35 -29.31
N LEU A 695 -7.70 0.50 -28.10
CA LEU A 695 -8.07 -0.62 -27.23
C LEU A 695 -9.21 -1.44 -27.80
N LYS A 696 -10.22 -0.80 -28.39
CA LYS A 696 -11.30 -1.49 -29.09
C LYS A 696 -10.76 -2.28 -30.27
N LEU A 697 -9.89 -1.67 -31.09
CA LEU A 697 -9.25 -2.37 -32.23
C LEU A 697 -8.48 -3.61 -31.73
N ARG A 698 -7.76 -3.49 -30.62
CA ARG A 698 -7.02 -4.58 -29.98
C ARG A 698 -7.94 -5.70 -29.49
N ASN A 699 -9.03 -5.36 -28.79
CA ASN A 699 -9.99 -6.33 -28.26
C ASN A 699 -10.79 -7.05 -29.34
N ASP A 700 -11.16 -6.34 -30.41
CA ASP A 700 -11.91 -6.91 -31.54
C ASP A 700 -11.05 -7.79 -32.46
N ASN A 701 -9.72 -7.71 -32.34
CA ASN A 701 -8.78 -8.42 -33.24
C ASN A 701 -7.64 -9.09 -32.46
N PRO A 702 -7.91 -9.97 -31.48
CA PRO A 702 -6.87 -10.54 -30.60
C PRO A 702 -5.80 -11.34 -31.35
N ASP A 703 -6.14 -11.95 -32.50
CA ASP A 703 -5.21 -12.65 -33.37
C ASP A 703 -4.14 -11.72 -33.98
N LEU A 704 -4.49 -10.46 -34.22
CA LEU A 704 -3.60 -9.45 -34.79
C LEU A 704 -2.61 -8.91 -33.75
N PHE A 705 -2.97 -8.97 -32.45
CA PHE A 705 -2.12 -8.52 -31.35
C PHE A 705 -1.40 -9.65 -30.60
N SER A 706 -1.34 -10.84 -31.21
CA SER A 706 -0.51 -11.95 -30.74
C SER A 706 0.95 -11.77 -31.14
N ASP A 707 1.86 -12.45 -30.43
CA ASP A 707 3.30 -12.43 -30.77
C ASP A 707 3.58 -12.89 -32.19
N ASN A 708 2.87 -13.90 -32.67
CA ASN A 708 3.00 -14.43 -34.03
C ASN A 708 2.62 -13.41 -35.13
N ALA A 709 1.81 -12.44 -34.80
CA ALA A 709 1.41 -11.38 -35.73
C ALA A 709 2.45 -10.27 -35.85
N PHE A 710 3.36 -10.12 -34.90
CA PHE A 710 4.43 -9.14 -35.00
C PHE A 710 5.37 -9.47 -36.15
N LYS A 711 5.63 -8.52 -37.06
CA LYS A 711 6.50 -8.73 -38.23
C LYS A 711 7.77 -7.91 -38.16
N ASP A 712 7.66 -6.60 -38.10
CA ASP A 712 8.80 -5.70 -38.03
C ASP A 712 8.41 -4.34 -37.48
N TRP A 713 9.41 -3.60 -37.08
CA TRP A 713 9.28 -2.21 -36.65
C TRP A 713 10.58 -1.40 -36.90
N LYS A 714 10.40 -0.08 -36.90
CA LYS A 714 11.46 0.92 -36.92
C LYS A 714 11.09 1.95 -35.84
N VAL A 715 11.55 1.75 -34.64
CA VAL A 715 11.12 2.52 -33.46
C VAL A 715 12.28 3.02 -32.60
N SER A 716 13.50 2.86 -33.11
CA SER A 716 14.72 3.31 -32.45
C SER A 716 14.90 4.83 -32.54
N VAL A 717 15.87 5.36 -31.81
CA VAL A 717 16.27 6.77 -31.90
C VAL A 717 16.62 7.19 -33.35
N SER A 718 17.26 6.31 -34.12
CA SER A 718 17.63 6.58 -35.51
C SER A 718 16.45 6.69 -36.48
N ASP A 719 15.28 6.24 -36.09
CA ASP A 719 14.06 6.28 -36.91
C ASP A 719 13.23 7.55 -36.67
N TRP A 720 13.62 8.39 -35.75
CA TRP A 720 12.89 9.60 -35.34
C TRP A 720 12.59 10.54 -36.50
N ASP A 721 13.62 10.85 -37.32
CA ASP A 721 13.48 11.80 -38.43
C ASP A 721 12.79 11.23 -39.67
N LYS A 722 12.67 9.91 -39.75
CA LYS A 722 12.15 9.20 -40.93
C LYS A 722 10.69 8.76 -40.75
N GLY A 723 10.15 8.96 -39.55
CA GLY A 723 8.88 8.40 -39.15
C GLY A 723 9.05 6.97 -38.59
N ARG A 724 8.57 6.80 -37.35
CA ARG A 724 8.55 5.47 -36.70
C ARG A 724 7.47 4.61 -37.31
N TYR A 725 7.65 3.31 -37.24
CA TYR A 725 6.84 2.35 -37.97
C TYR A 725 6.73 1.03 -37.21
N LEU A 726 5.51 0.45 -37.24
CA LEU A 726 5.21 -0.89 -36.72
C LEU A 726 4.28 -1.62 -37.68
N ARG A 727 4.53 -2.93 -37.92
CA ARG A 727 3.67 -3.79 -38.74
C ARG A 727 3.30 -5.08 -38.00
N LEU A 728 1.97 -5.35 -38.00
CA LEU A 728 1.40 -6.61 -37.54
C LEU A 728 0.71 -7.32 -38.71
N GLU A 729 0.76 -8.66 -38.71
CA GLU A 729 0.11 -9.47 -39.73
C GLU A 729 -0.29 -10.84 -39.16
N SER A 730 -1.57 -11.08 -39.00
CA SER A 730 -2.16 -12.41 -38.77
C SER A 730 -2.43 -13.13 -40.10
N THR A 731 -3.11 -14.24 -40.03
CA THR A 731 -3.43 -15.04 -41.24
C THR A 731 -4.20 -14.24 -42.31
N THR A 732 -5.13 -13.38 -41.91
CA THR A 732 -6.02 -12.63 -42.81
C THR A 732 -5.97 -11.12 -42.60
N LYS A 733 -5.56 -10.66 -41.43
CA LYS A 733 -5.58 -9.26 -41.05
C LYS A 733 -4.19 -8.69 -41.00
N LYS A 734 -4.04 -7.44 -41.40
CA LYS A 734 -2.79 -6.68 -41.34
C LYS A 734 -3.05 -5.30 -40.79
N LEU A 735 -2.05 -4.79 -40.06
CA LEU A 735 -2.01 -3.47 -39.47
C LEU A 735 -0.67 -2.84 -39.68
N VAL A 736 -0.66 -1.55 -40.03
CA VAL A 736 0.53 -0.71 -40.12
C VAL A 736 0.29 0.56 -39.32
N VAL A 737 1.20 0.87 -38.39
CA VAL A 737 1.26 2.16 -37.70
C VAL A 737 2.49 2.91 -38.19
N VAL A 738 2.32 4.17 -38.51
CA VAL A 738 3.42 5.08 -38.82
C VAL A 738 3.23 6.39 -38.05
N GLY A 739 4.27 6.84 -37.34
CA GLY A 739 4.20 7.99 -36.43
C GLY A 739 5.29 9.03 -36.72
N ASN A 740 4.90 10.30 -36.61
CA ASN A 740 5.76 11.46 -36.70
C ASN A 740 5.82 12.18 -35.34
N PHE A 741 6.93 12.11 -34.68
CA PHE A 741 7.19 12.73 -33.37
C PHE A 741 7.79 14.12 -33.46
N LYS A 742 8.00 14.63 -34.70
CA LYS A 742 8.55 15.97 -34.98
C LYS A 742 7.45 17.01 -35.00
N ASN A 743 7.83 18.26 -34.74
CA ASN A 743 6.93 19.41 -34.83
C ASN A 743 6.83 19.98 -36.26
N GLU A 744 7.01 19.14 -37.27
CA GLU A 744 6.87 19.43 -38.69
C GLU A 744 6.32 18.23 -39.44
N GLN A 745 5.58 18.44 -40.53
CA GLN A 745 5.06 17.38 -41.36
C GLN A 745 6.21 16.61 -42.02
N ILE A 746 6.08 15.29 -42.11
CA ILE A 746 7.00 14.45 -42.87
C ILE A 746 6.30 13.74 -44.02
N ASN A 747 7.08 13.38 -45.05
CA ASN A 747 6.65 12.44 -46.10
C ASN A 747 7.60 11.26 -46.09
N THR A 748 7.10 10.06 -45.84
CA THR A 748 7.93 8.86 -45.70
C THR A 748 7.39 7.69 -46.51
N GLY A 749 8.30 6.82 -46.99
CA GLY A 749 7.95 5.57 -47.63
C GLY A 749 7.55 4.51 -46.56
N VAL A 750 6.35 3.97 -46.65
CA VAL A 750 5.80 3.00 -45.72
C VAL A 750 5.66 1.62 -46.38
N TYR A 751 6.11 0.58 -45.65
CA TYR A 751 6.04 -0.81 -46.10
C TYR A 751 4.69 -1.42 -45.67
N PHE A 752 3.79 -1.69 -46.61
CA PHE A 752 2.49 -2.30 -46.36
C PHE A 752 2.47 -3.83 -46.54
N GLY A 753 3.42 -4.38 -47.28
CA GLY A 753 3.52 -5.81 -47.56
C GLY A 753 2.61 -6.31 -48.71
N ASN A 754 1.56 -5.59 -49.09
CA ASN A 754 0.73 -5.85 -50.25
C ASN A 754 0.12 -4.57 -50.82
N THR A 755 -0.23 -4.60 -52.11
CA THR A 755 -1.00 -3.54 -52.79
C THR A 755 -2.50 -3.70 -52.56
N GLY A 756 -3.29 -2.66 -52.89
CA GLY A 756 -4.74 -2.63 -52.76
C GLY A 756 -5.23 -1.60 -51.75
N ASP A 757 -6.50 -1.71 -51.39
CA ASP A 757 -7.12 -0.76 -50.48
C ASP A 757 -6.76 -1.04 -49.00
N TRP A 758 -6.32 0.01 -48.34
CA TRP A 758 -6.05 0.05 -46.91
C TRP A 758 -6.91 1.13 -46.25
N TYR A 759 -7.42 0.85 -45.07
CA TYR A 759 -8.37 1.70 -44.38
C TYR A 759 -7.64 2.39 -43.23
N GLU A 760 -7.60 3.73 -43.28
CA GLU A 760 -7.06 4.54 -42.18
C GLU A 760 -8.07 4.53 -41.01
N LEU A 761 -7.57 4.63 -39.80
CA LEU A 761 -8.39 4.63 -38.56
C LEU A 761 -9.47 5.72 -38.57
N ASN A 762 -9.28 6.82 -39.29
CA ASN A 762 -10.25 7.90 -39.49
C ASN A 762 -11.35 7.58 -40.56
N GLY A 763 -11.34 6.39 -41.16
CA GLY A 763 -12.28 5.93 -42.16
C GLY A 763 -11.91 6.26 -43.61
N GLU A 764 -10.81 6.96 -43.87
CA GLU A 764 -10.28 7.21 -45.22
C GLU A 764 -9.67 5.93 -45.82
N THR A 765 -9.76 5.79 -47.14
CA THR A 765 -9.17 4.67 -47.87
C THR A 765 -7.92 5.14 -48.60
N LEU A 766 -6.79 4.44 -48.36
CA LEU A 766 -5.55 4.59 -49.09
C LEU A 766 -5.39 3.45 -50.07
N ASN A 767 -5.38 3.73 -51.39
CA ASN A 767 -5.02 2.73 -52.39
C ASN A 767 -3.48 2.61 -52.47
N VAL A 768 -2.96 1.52 -51.92
CA VAL A 768 -1.52 1.23 -51.91
C VAL A 768 -1.13 0.66 -53.27
N THR A 769 -0.36 1.40 -54.03
CA THR A 769 0.17 1.02 -55.37
C THR A 769 1.60 0.47 -55.30
N ASN A 770 2.36 0.83 -54.27
CA ASN A 770 3.70 0.30 -54.00
C ASN A 770 3.74 -0.30 -52.61
N SER A 771 3.68 -1.63 -52.51
CA SER A 771 3.64 -2.32 -51.23
C SER A 771 4.92 -2.19 -50.39
N SER A 772 6.05 -1.89 -51.04
CA SER A 772 7.36 -1.82 -50.37
C SER A 772 7.72 -0.42 -49.86
N GLU A 773 7.23 0.62 -50.52
CA GLU A 773 7.61 2.01 -50.24
C GLU A 773 6.48 2.98 -50.71
N GLN A 774 5.28 2.80 -50.15
CA GLN A 774 4.16 3.70 -50.43
C GLN A 774 4.41 5.04 -49.73
N PRO A 775 4.44 6.16 -50.49
CA PRO A 775 4.52 7.48 -49.87
C PRO A 775 3.30 7.79 -48.99
N VAL A 776 3.57 8.23 -47.76
CA VAL A 776 2.53 8.66 -46.79
C VAL A 776 2.97 9.98 -46.16
N VAL A 777 2.04 10.93 -46.19
CA VAL A 777 2.22 12.23 -45.51
C VAL A 777 1.65 12.13 -44.11
N ILE A 778 2.49 12.44 -43.11
CA ILE A 778 2.13 12.38 -41.69
C ILE A 778 2.29 13.78 -41.09
N PRO A 779 1.20 14.39 -40.58
CA PRO A 779 1.27 15.69 -39.93
C PRO A 779 2.24 15.71 -38.74
N ALA A 780 2.60 16.90 -38.28
CA ALA A 780 3.41 17.07 -37.07
C ALA A 780 2.75 16.42 -35.85
N ASN A 781 3.55 15.82 -34.95
CA ASN A 781 3.10 15.28 -33.67
C ASN A 781 1.92 14.32 -33.79
N SER A 782 1.89 13.49 -34.83
CA SER A 782 0.73 12.63 -35.12
C SER A 782 1.13 11.25 -35.65
N PHE A 783 0.18 10.36 -35.71
CA PHE A 783 0.31 9.04 -36.30
C PHE A 783 -0.78 8.78 -37.34
N LYS A 784 -0.53 7.79 -38.18
CA LYS A 784 -1.53 7.15 -39.02
C LYS A 784 -1.51 5.64 -38.77
N LEU A 785 -2.68 5.04 -38.66
CA LEU A 785 -2.86 3.60 -38.53
C LEU A 785 -3.72 3.11 -39.69
N TYR A 786 -3.26 2.10 -40.35
CA TYR A 786 -3.91 1.49 -41.49
C TYR A 786 -4.15 0.00 -41.24
N THR A 787 -5.29 -0.50 -41.67
CA THR A 787 -5.65 -1.93 -41.70
C THR A 787 -6.04 -2.34 -43.11
N ASN A 788 -5.87 -3.62 -43.46
CA ASN A 788 -6.35 -4.17 -44.74
C ASN A 788 -7.83 -4.60 -44.69
N PHE A 789 -8.55 -4.17 -43.66
CA PHE A 789 -9.98 -4.40 -43.42
C PHE A 789 -10.61 -3.14 -42.86
N PRO A 790 -11.90 -2.88 -43.09
CA PRO A 790 -12.57 -1.72 -42.46
C PRO A 790 -12.58 -1.84 -40.94
N VAL A 791 -12.24 -0.76 -40.24
CA VAL A 791 -12.38 -0.64 -38.78
C VAL A 791 -13.76 -0.01 -38.52
N ASN A 792 -14.63 -0.72 -37.84
CA ASN A 792 -15.90 -0.17 -37.39
C ASN A 792 -15.64 0.75 -36.19
N ASN A 793 -15.88 2.03 -36.38
CA ASN A 793 -15.80 3.05 -35.33
C ASN A 793 -16.94 2.92 -34.31
#